data_5fc56c62dcc9d5d47a882c255be854c4
#
_entry.id   5fc56c62dcc9d5d47a882c255be854c4
#
_cell.length_a   1.000
_cell.length_b   1.000
_cell.length_c   1.000
_cell.angle_alpha   90.00
_cell.angle_beta   90.00
_cell.angle_gamma   90.00
#
_symmetry.space_group_name_H-M   'P 1'
#
loop_
_entity.id
_entity.type
_entity.pdbx_description
1 polymer ?
#
loop_
_entity_poly.entity_id
_entity_poly.type
_entity_poly.pdbx_seq_one_letter_code
_entity_poly.pdbx_strand_id
1 'polypeptide(L)'
;MAKQDLHLTRNFGIMAHIDAGKTTTSERILFYTGKTHKIGEVHDGGATMDWMAQEQERGITITSAATTAYWTYEGHKYKFNLIDTPGHVDFTAEVERSLRVLDGAVATYCAVGGVEPQSETVWRQADKYNVPRIGYVNKMDRSGANFFDVVAQMKEVLGANPVPVVIPIGAEENFKGIVDLIEMKGYIWHDENNGAEYDVVDIPADLVDEAEEWRNKMLESVAEFDDALMEKFFDDPSTITRDEIISAIRKATISLAATPMLCGSSFKNKGVQTLLNYICAFLPSPLDTEAVVGTNPDTKAEEDRKPSEDEKTSALAFKIATDPYVGRLTFVRVYSGKIEAGSYTYNTRSGKKERVSRLFQMHSNHQNPVDVIGAGDIGAVVGLKDIHTGDTLCDEDAPIVLESMDFPDPVIGIAVEPKTQKDLDKLSLGLQKLAEEDPTFTVKTDEQSGQTVISGMGELHLDIIIDRLKREFKVECNQGKPQVNYKEAITKTVNLREVYKKQSGGRGKFADIIVNVGPVDDDFQGPGLQFIDEVKGGNVPKEFIPSVQKGFTEAMKNGVLGGFPMDSLKVTLVDGSFHPVDSDQLSFEIAAHQAYKNACAQAKPVLMEPIMKLEVTTPEESMGDVIGDLNKRRGQVEGMDTTRSGARLVKAMVPLGEMFGYVTALRTITSGRATSSMTYDHHAPVSANVAKEVLTECNGRVDLV
;
A
#
# COMPACT_ATOMS: atom_id res chain seq x y z
N MET A 1 10.95 -31.25 -12.25
CA MET A 1 10.84 -30.94 -10.82
C MET A 1 9.55 -31.53 -10.27
N ALA A 2 9.51 -31.92 -9.00
CA ALA A 2 8.24 -32.36 -8.40
C ALA A 2 7.24 -31.20 -8.40
N LYS A 3 5.98 -31.48 -8.76
CA LYS A 3 4.89 -30.50 -8.73
C LYS A 3 4.81 -29.90 -7.33
N GLN A 4 4.77 -28.57 -7.22
CA GLN A 4 4.69 -27.89 -5.93
C GLN A 4 3.35 -28.21 -5.26
N ASP A 5 3.39 -28.64 -4.00
CA ASP A 5 2.19 -28.82 -3.21
C ASP A 5 1.72 -27.45 -2.68
N LEU A 6 0.65 -26.94 -3.26
CA LEU A 6 0.10 -25.63 -2.88
C LEU A 6 -0.47 -25.60 -1.47
N HIS A 7 -0.92 -26.73 -0.92
CA HIS A 7 -1.35 -26.82 0.49
C HIS A 7 -0.21 -26.47 1.46
N LEU A 8 1.04 -26.74 1.07
CA LEU A 8 2.24 -26.48 1.86
C LEU A 8 2.92 -25.16 1.51
N THR A 9 2.27 -24.29 0.76
CA THR A 9 2.78 -22.96 0.42
C THR A 9 2.13 -21.90 1.31
N ARG A 10 2.92 -20.92 1.77
CA ARG A 10 2.46 -19.75 2.52
C ARG A 10 3.07 -18.49 1.90
N ASN A 11 2.22 -17.64 1.35
CA ASN A 11 2.59 -16.33 0.86
C ASN A 11 2.17 -15.30 1.90
N PHE A 12 3.11 -14.80 2.67
CA PHE A 12 2.78 -13.90 3.76
C PHE A 12 3.75 -12.75 3.88
N GLY A 13 3.28 -11.66 4.46
CA GLY A 13 4.08 -10.49 4.78
C GLY A 13 4.11 -10.21 6.27
N ILE A 14 5.09 -9.44 6.71
CA ILE A 14 5.12 -8.88 8.05
C ILE A 14 4.72 -7.42 7.97
N MET A 15 3.63 -7.09 8.64
CA MET A 15 3.09 -5.74 8.73
C MET A 15 3.25 -5.22 10.17
N ALA A 16 3.69 -3.98 10.31
CA ALA A 16 3.95 -3.38 11.62
C ALA A 16 4.07 -1.88 11.51
N HIS A 17 3.87 -1.17 12.63
CA HIS A 17 4.31 0.22 12.74
C HIS A 17 5.84 0.31 12.84
N ILE A 18 6.37 1.53 12.70
CA ILE A 18 7.80 1.80 12.87
C ILE A 18 8.24 1.35 14.29
N ASP A 19 9.40 0.75 14.37
CA ASP A 19 10.00 0.25 15.62
C ASP A 19 9.26 -0.90 16.33
N ALA A 20 8.23 -1.54 15.75
CA ALA A 20 7.64 -2.75 16.33
C ALA A 20 8.59 -3.98 16.28
N GLY A 21 9.67 -3.87 15.52
CA GLY A 21 10.65 -4.96 15.34
C GLY A 21 10.35 -5.85 14.14
N LYS A 22 9.74 -5.30 13.11
CA LYS A 22 9.39 -5.98 11.86
C LYS A 22 10.61 -6.64 11.22
N THR A 23 11.63 -5.85 10.83
CA THR A 23 12.85 -6.36 10.19
C THR A 23 13.59 -7.36 11.06
N THR A 24 13.65 -7.11 12.37
CA THR A 24 14.26 -8.08 13.33
C THR A 24 13.51 -9.40 13.29
N THR A 25 12.18 -9.39 13.23
CA THR A 25 11.38 -10.62 13.14
C THR A 25 11.60 -11.34 11.81
N SER A 26 11.63 -10.59 10.68
CA SER A 26 11.97 -11.14 9.35
C SER A 26 13.34 -11.83 9.35
N GLU A 27 14.36 -11.18 9.92
CA GLU A 27 15.72 -11.73 10.01
C GLU A 27 15.78 -13.01 10.85
N ARG A 28 15.01 -13.10 11.95
CA ARG A 28 14.93 -14.33 12.76
C ARG A 28 14.23 -15.46 12.02
N ILE A 29 13.18 -15.16 11.26
CA ILE A 29 12.53 -16.13 10.38
C ILE A 29 13.54 -16.68 9.36
N LEU A 30 14.33 -15.83 8.72
CA LEU A 30 15.35 -16.25 7.77
C LEU A 30 16.46 -17.06 8.42
N PHE A 31 16.88 -16.72 9.62
CA PHE A 31 17.87 -17.46 10.38
C PHE A 31 17.39 -18.88 10.71
N TYR A 32 16.20 -19.02 11.31
CA TYR A 32 15.67 -20.34 11.69
C TYR A 32 15.30 -21.21 10.49
N THR A 33 14.96 -20.61 9.36
CA THR A 33 14.74 -21.35 8.10
C THR A 33 16.03 -21.71 7.36
N GLY A 34 17.20 -21.40 7.93
CA GLY A 34 18.50 -21.72 7.38
C GLY A 34 18.92 -20.93 6.14
N LYS A 35 18.25 -19.78 5.90
CA LYS A 35 18.59 -18.89 4.77
C LYS A 35 19.76 -17.97 5.06
N THR A 36 19.99 -17.63 6.33
CA THR A 36 21.15 -16.86 6.78
C THR A 36 21.93 -17.66 7.81
N HIS A 37 23.25 -17.56 7.78
CA HIS A 37 24.11 -18.22 8.75
C HIS A 37 24.51 -17.33 9.94
N LYS A 38 24.18 -16.05 9.84
CA LYS A 38 24.40 -15.06 10.90
C LYS A 38 23.07 -14.36 11.17
N ILE A 39 22.85 -14.05 12.43
CA ILE A 39 21.74 -13.21 12.84
C ILE A 39 22.05 -11.79 12.40
N GLY A 40 21.26 -11.24 11.47
CA GLY A 40 21.33 -9.84 11.05
C GLY A 40 20.75 -8.92 12.14
N GLU A 41 21.48 -7.87 12.49
CA GLU A 41 21.00 -6.83 13.40
C GLU A 41 20.78 -5.53 12.62
N VAL A 42 19.60 -4.93 12.79
CA VAL A 42 19.22 -3.68 12.10
C VAL A 42 20.14 -2.53 12.50
N HIS A 43 20.49 -2.42 13.79
CA HIS A 43 21.34 -1.36 14.31
C HIS A 43 22.79 -1.42 13.82
N ASP A 44 23.24 -2.62 13.43
CA ASP A 44 24.61 -2.83 12.92
C ASP A 44 24.66 -2.78 11.37
N GLY A 45 23.52 -2.50 10.69
CA GLY A 45 23.42 -2.51 9.24
C GLY A 45 23.59 -3.90 8.60
N GLY A 46 23.42 -4.96 9.40
CA GLY A 46 23.62 -6.34 8.98
C GLY A 46 22.35 -7.07 8.53
N ALA A 47 21.21 -6.38 8.46
CA ALA A 47 19.95 -6.98 8.07
C ALA A 47 19.93 -7.35 6.58
N THR A 48 19.54 -8.59 6.27
CA THR A 48 19.51 -9.14 4.91
C THR A 48 18.33 -8.57 4.10
N MET A 49 17.19 -8.31 4.76
CA MET A 49 16.00 -7.79 4.11
C MET A 49 16.13 -6.29 3.80
N ASP A 50 16.79 -5.52 4.63
CA ASP A 50 17.12 -4.11 4.41
C ASP A 50 18.44 -4.03 3.63
N TRP A 51 18.40 -4.30 2.33
CA TRP A 51 19.59 -4.41 1.48
C TRP A 51 20.06 -3.08 0.89
N MET A 52 19.22 -2.04 0.88
CA MET A 52 19.60 -0.72 0.42
C MET A 52 20.42 0.02 1.49
N ALA A 53 21.44 0.75 1.06
CA ALA A 53 22.26 1.55 1.97
C ALA A 53 21.43 2.57 2.79
N GLN A 54 20.39 3.15 2.17
CA GLN A 54 19.48 4.07 2.84
C GLN A 54 18.64 3.39 3.94
N GLU A 55 18.21 2.14 3.71
CA GLU A 55 17.49 1.35 4.71
C GLU A 55 18.37 1.09 5.94
N GLN A 56 19.61 0.67 5.68
CA GLN A 56 20.59 0.37 6.74
C GLN A 56 21.00 1.62 7.53
N GLU A 57 21.25 2.74 6.84
CA GLU A 57 21.64 4.01 7.48
C GLU A 57 20.50 4.63 8.31
N ARG A 58 19.26 4.50 7.85
CA ARG A 58 18.08 5.11 8.49
C ARG A 58 17.37 4.16 9.46
N GLY A 59 17.66 2.86 9.39
CA GLY A 59 17.02 1.82 10.21
C GLY A 59 15.53 1.61 9.88
N ILE A 60 15.11 1.92 8.65
CA ILE A 60 13.73 1.76 8.18
C ILE A 60 13.69 0.98 6.87
N THR A 61 12.69 0.14 6.69
CA THR A 61 12.42 -0.52 5.40
C THR A 61 11.76 0.47 4.46
N ILE A 62 12.33 0.66 3.27
CA ILE A 62 11.86 1.58 2.23
C ILE A 62 11.14 0.80 1.14
N THR A 63 11.78 -0.28 0.66
CA THR A 63 11.24 -1.13 -0.38
C THR A 63 10.94 -2.51 0.14
N SER A 64 9.80 -3.11 -0.30
CA SER A 64 9.50 -4.49 0.05
C SER A 64 10.53 -5.45 -0.54
N ALA A 65 11.07 -6.34 0.29
CA ALA A 65 11.95 -7.42 -0.14
C ALA A 65 11.21 -8.75 -0.09
N ALA A 66 11.38 -9.57 -1.13
CA ALA A 66 10.77 -10.88 -1.21
C ALA A 66 11.82 -11.97 -1.02
N THR A 67 11.54 -12.95 -0.18
CA THR A 67 12.44 -14.07 0.06
C THR A 67 11.68 -15.38 0.16
N THR A 68 12.18 -16.41 -0.53
CA THR A 68 11.66 -17.76 -0.43
C THR A 68 12.46 -18.56 0.61
N ALA A 69 11.77 -19.15 1.58
CA ALA A 69 12.33 -19.96 2.65
C ALA A 69 11.54 -21.26 2.83
N TYR A 70 12.05 -22.17 3.66
CA TYR A 70 11.39 -23.44 3.96
C TYR A 70 11.39 -23.71 5.44
N TRP A 71 10.27 -24.22 5.95
CA TRP A 71 10.13 -24.64 7.33
C TRP A 71 9.49 -26.02 7.40
N THR A 72 9.95 -26.84 8.35
CA THR A 72 9.37 -28.17 8.57
C THR A 72 8.45 -28.11 9.78
N TYR A 73 7.18 -28.43 9.58
CA TYR A 73 6.17 -28.50 10.62
C TYR A 73 5.39 -29.83 10.47
N GLU A 74 5.27 -30.59 11.55
CA GLU A 74 4.59 -31.90 11.58
C GLU A 74 5.06 -32.88 10.48
N GLY A 75 6.36 -32.88 10.19
CA GLY A 75 6.95 -33.74 9.17
C GLY A 75 6.76 -33.27 7.73
N HIS A 76 6.01 -32.18 7.49
CA HIS A 76 5.81 -31.59 6.18
C HIS A 76 6.72 -30.38 5.98
N LYS A 77 7.30 -30.29 4.78
CA LYS A 77 8.16 -29.16 4.38
C LYS A 77 7.33 -28.09 3.72
N TYR A 78 7.06 -27.01 4.46
CA TYR A 78 6.36 -25.82 3.95
C TYR A 78 7.30 -24.91 3.17
N LYS A 79 6.78 -24.31 2.11
CA LYS A 79 7.44 -23.25 1.35
C LYS A 79 6.86 -21.90 1.78
N PHE A 80 7.72 -21.01 2.21
CA PHE A 80 7.38 -19.64 2.57
C PHE A 80 7.84 -18.67 1.50
N ASN A 81 6.96 -17.83 1.01
CA ASN A 81 7.28 -16.62 0.30
C ASN A 81 7.01 -15.45 1.23
N LEU A 82 8.06 -14.97 1.86
CA LEU A 82 8.02 -13.86 2.82
C LEU A 82 8.23 -12.54 2.09
N ILE A 83 7.34 -11.58 2.29
CA ILE A 83 7.50 -10.20 1.83
C ILE A 83 7.60 -9.30 3.05
N ASP A 84 8.74 -8.62 3.20
CA ASP A 84 8.92 -7.59 4.21
C ASP A 84 8.40 -6.25 3.68
N THR A 85 7.40 -5.65 4.35
CA THR A 85 6.72 -4.44 3.89
C THR A 85 7.25 -3.20 4.63
N PRO A 86 7.31 -2.01 4.00
CA PRO A 86 7.62 -0.78 4.72
C PRO A 86 6.64 -0.51 5.87
N GLY A 87 7.13 0.15 6.92
CA GLY A 87 6.29 0.59 8.03
C GLY A 87 5.99 2.10 8.03
N HIS A 88 6.58 2.87 7.11
CA HIS A 88 6.45 4.32 7.07
C HIS A 88 5.32 4.74 6.12
N VAL A 89 4.55 5.76 6.52
CA VAL A 89 3.39 6.25 5.78
C VAL A 89 3.70 6.78 4.38
N ASP A 90 4.90 7.32 4.15
CA ASP A 90 5.32 7.80 2.82
C ASP A 90 5.46 6.68 1.79
N PHE A 91 5.50 5.41 2.25
CA PHE A 91 5.61 4.21 1.41
C PHE A 91 4.32 3.40 1.36
N THR A 92 3.18 4.05 1.53
CA THR A 92 1.85 3.41 1.50
C THR A 92 1.64 2.55 0.25
N ALA A 93 2.12 3.00 -0.90
CA ALA A 93 2.04 2.24 -2.15
C ALA A 93 2.79 0.92 -2.12
N GLU A 94 3.94 0.84 -1.45
CA GLU A 94 4.67 -0.43 -1.26
C GLU A 94 3.90 -1.40 -0.37
N VAL A 95 3.25 -0.89 0.67
CA VAL A 95 2.38 -1.69 1.56
C VAL A 95 1.18 -2.21 0.78
N GLU A 96 0.48 -1.35 0.03
CA GLU A 96 -0.66 -1.72 -0.82
C GLU A 96 -0.29 -2.81 -1.84
N ARG A 97 0.82 -2.63 -2.55
CA ARG A 97 1.34 -3.62 -3.51
C ARG A 97 1.59 -4.98 -2.87
N SER A 98 2.20 -4.96 -1.70
CA SER A 98 2.51 -6.19 -0.97
C SER A 98 1.23 -6.90 -0.50
N LEU A 99 0.31 -6.16 0.16
CA LEU A 99 -0.94 -6.72 0.66
C LEU A 99 -1.83 -7.31 -0.43
N ARG A 100 -1.83 -6.71 -1.63
CA ARG A 100 -2.62 -7.19 -2.78
C ARG A 100 -2.24 -8.60 -3.23
N VAL A 101 -0.99 -9.01 -3.04
CA VAL A 101 -0.46 -10.29 -3.52
C VAL A 101 -0.23 -11.33 -2.43
N LEU A 102 -0.46 -10.98 -1.17
CA LEU A 102 -0.31 -11.87 -0.04
C LEU A 102 -1.59 -12.67 0.22
N ASP A 103 -1.42 -13.91 0.67
CA ASP A 103 -2.53 -14.74 1.13
C ASP A 103 -2.78 -14.55 2.63
N GLY A 104 -1.77 -14.11 3.38
CA GLY A 104 -1.85 -13.85 4.81
C GLY A 104 -0.78 -12.88 5.30
N ALA A 105 -0.87 -12.45 6.54
CA ALA A 105 0.09 -11.54 7.15
C ALA A 105 0.34 -11.84 8.63
N VAL A 106 1.52 -11.45 9.10
CA VAL A 106 1.86 -11.38 10.52
C VAL A 106 1.82 -9.91 10.94
N ALA A 107 0.83 -9.53 11.75
CA ALA A 107 0.71 -8.20 12.32
C ALA A 107 1.54 -8.12 13.62
N THR A 108 2.65 -7.40 13.58
CA THR A 108 3.59 -7.28 14.69
C THR A 108 3.32 -6.01 15.49
N TYR A 109 3.15 -6.15 16.78
CA TYR A 109 2.90 -5.07 17.73
C TYR A 109 4.04 -4.99 18.75
N CYS A 110 4.31 -3.79 19.26
CA CYS A 110 5.23 -3.60 20.38
C CYS A 110 4.50 -3.88 21.70
N ALA A 111 5.06 -4.74 22.56
CA ALA A 111 4.46 -5.07 23.86
C ALA A 111 4.34 -3.87 24.81
N VAL A 112 5.07 -2.78 24.56
CA VAL A 112 5.04 -1.53 25.34
C VAL A 112 4.13 -0.49 24.70
N GLY A 113 4.30 -0.24 23.41
CA GLY A 113 3.53 0.77 22.66
C GLY A 113 2.10 0.32 22.31
N GLY A 114 1.91 -0.98 22.15
CA GLY A 114 0.61 -1.56 21.79
C GLY A 114 0.17 -1.22 20.38
N VAL A 115 -1.10 -0.84 20.24
CA VAL A 115 -1.69 -0.42 18.96
C VAL A 115 -1.45 1.08 18.78
N GLU A 116 -0.52 1.41 17.91
CA GLU A 116 -0.20 2.78 17.54
C GLU A 116 -1.02 3.22 16.31
N PRO A 117 -1.14 4.54 16.03
CA PRO A 117 -1.90 5.06 14.88
C PRO A 117 -1.49 4.44 13.53
N GLN A 118 -0.19 4.21 13.33
CA GLN A 118 0.29 3.53 12.13
C GLN A 118 -0.15 2.06 12.06
N SER A 119 -0.28 1.39 13.22
CA SER A 119 -0.82 0.04 13.29
C SER A 119 -2.26 -0.01 12.78
N GLU A 120 -3.08 0.98 13.12
CA GLU A 120 -4.45 1.10 12.63
C GLU A 120 -4.48 1.29 11.11
N THR A 121 -3.64 2.18 10.57
CA THR A 121 -3.56 2.42 9.12
C THR A 121 -3.25 1.13 8.35
N VAL A 122 -2.19 0.42 8.76
CA VAL A 122 -1.80 -0.84 8.11
C VAL A 122 -2.86 -1.93 8.31
N TRP A 123 -3.53 -1.95 9.46
CA TRP A 123 -4.64 -2.88 9.72
C TRP A 123 -5.81 -2.65 8.76
N ARG A 124 -6.24 -1.38 8.56
CA ARG A 124 -7.31 -1.03 7.62
C ARG A 124 -6.95 -1.34 6.17
N GLN A 125 -5.68 -1.16 5.78
CA GLN A 125 -5.21 -1.59 4.46
C GLN A 125 -5.33 -3.11 4.28
N ALA A 126 -4.97 -3.89 5.29
CA ALA A 126 -5.15 -5.34 5.24
C ALA A 126 -6.64 -5.76 5.19
N ASP A 127 -7.54 -5.00 5.86
CA ASP A 127 -9.00 -5.20 5.75
C ASP A 127 -9.48 -4.95 4.31
N LYS A 128 -8.99 -3.91 3.63
CA LYS A 128 -9.34 -3.59 2.25
C LYS A 128 -9.08 -4.77 1.29
N TYR A 129 -8.01 -5.52 1.52
CA TYR A 129 -7.63 -6.67 0.69
C TYR A 129 -8.05 -8.03 1.29
N ASN A 130 -8.85 -8.04 2.33
CA ASN A 130 -9.31 -9.27 3.01
C ASN A 130 -8.17 -10.22 3.38
N VAL A 131 -7.04 -9.68 3.89
CA VAL A 131 -5.85 -10.47 4.23
C VAL A 131 -5.99 -11.09 5.63
N PRO A 132 -6.06 -12.42 5.77
CA PRO A 132 -6.03 -13.11 7.06
C PRO A 132 -4.73 -12.83 7.83
N ARG A 133 -4.83 -12.69 9.15
CA ARG A 133 -3.72 -12.23 9.98
C ARG A 133 -3.50 -13.07 11.23
N ILE A 134 -2.22 -13.19 11.60
CA ILE A 134 -1.77 -13.62 12.92
C ILE A 134 -1.19 -12.39 13.62
N GLY A 135 -1.55 -12.16 14.87
CA GLY A 135 -0.95 -11.11 15.70
C GLY A 135 0.28 -11.63 16.44
N TYR A 136 1.35 -10.84 16.42
CA TYR A 136 2.58 -11.15 17.13
C TYR A 136 3.00 -9.98 18.01
N VAL A 137 2.89 -10.13 19.33
CA VAL A 137 3.31 -9.12 20.30
C VAL A 137 4.80 -9.32 20.60
N ASN A 138 5.60 -8.45 20.01
CA ASN A 138 7.06 -8.48 20.07
C ASN A 138 7.60 -7.58 21.19
N LYS A 139 8.87 -7.73 21.53
CA LYS A 139 9.58 -6.95 22.55
C LYS A 139 9.05 -7.19 23.98
N MET A 140 8.66 -8.42 24.28
CA MET A 140 8.22 -8.81 25.63
C MET A 140 9.30 -8.67 26.70
N ASP A 141 10.56 -8.52 26.28
CA ASP A 141 11.74 -8.31 27.14
C ASP A 141 11.94 -6.84 27.59
N ARG A 142 11.14 -5.90 27.06
CA ARG A 142 11.27 -4.48 27.40
C ARG A 142 10.48 -4.10 28.65
N SER A 143 10.99 -3.12 29.39
CA SER A 143 10.31 -2.58 30.56
C SER A 143 8.96 -1.97 30.16
N GLY A 144 7.90 -2.29 30.86
CA GLY A 144 6.52 -1.92 30.55
C GLY A 144 5.79 -2.84 29.57
N ALA A 145 6.42 -3.96 29.17
CA ALA A 145 5.79 -4.93 28.26
C ALA A 145 4.57 -5.60 28.89
N ASN A 146 3.43 -5.57 28.19
CA ASN A 146 2.19 -6.19 28.63
C ASN A 146 1.42 -6.79 27.43
N PHE A 147 1.44 -8.11 27.32
CA PHE A 147 0.75 -8.84 26.26
C PHE A 147 -0.76 -8.65 26.28
N PHE A 148 -1.37 -8.78 27.46
CA PHE A 148 -2.83 -8.73 27.60
C PHE A 148 -3.39 -7.34 27.33
N ASP A 149 -2.60 -6.31 27.60
CA ASP A 149 -2.96 -4.95 27.29
C ASP A 149 -3.02 -4.71 25.77
N VAL A 150 -2.07 -5.24 25.03
CA VAL A 150 -2.07 -5.18 23.54
C VAL A 150 -3.28 -5.92 22.97
N VAL A 151 -3.61 -7.10 23.50
CA VAL A 151 -4.81 -7.87 23.11
C VAL A 151 -6.09 -7.06 23.34
N ALA A 152 -6.21 -6.39 24.49
CA ALA A 152 -7.35 -5.53 24.78
C ALA A 152 -7.43 -4.34 23.83
N GLN A 153 -6.30 -3.68 23.53
CA GLN A 153 -6.24 -2.56 22.58
C GLN A 153 -6.66 -2.98 21.16
N MET A 154 -6.29 -4.16 20.71
CA MET A 154 -6.71 -4.66 19.40
C MET A 154 -8.24 -4.75 19.31
N LYS A 155 -8.88 -5.19 20.37
CA LYS A 155 -10.34 -5.26 20.42
C LYS A 155 -10.98 -3.87 20.45
N GLU A 156 -10.46 -2.96 21.29
CA GLU A 156 -11.03 -1.63 21.50
C GLU A 156 -10.77 -0.67 20.34
N VAL A 157 -9.55 -0.66 19.78
CA VAL A 157 -9.12 0.31 18.77
C VAL A 157 -9.36 -0.21 17.35
N LEU A 158 -9.00 -1.47 17.09
CA LEU A 158 -9.09 -2.05 15.75
C LEU A 158 -10.46 -2.71 15.48
N GLY A 159 -11.25 -2.95 16.53
CA GLY A 159 -12.49 -3.72 16.41
C GLY A 159 -12.24 -5.19 16.02
N ALA A 160 -11.03 -5.68 16.26
CA ALA A 160 -10.63 -7.04 15.95
C ALA A 160 -11.17 -8.05 16.97
N ASN A 161 -11.13 -9.33 16.63
CA ASN A 161 -11.37 -10.43 17.56
C ASN A 161 -10.03 -11.16 17.84
N PRO A 162 -9.19 -10.61 18.73
CA PRO A 162 -7.92 -11.24 19.07
C PRO A 162 -8.12 -12.47 19.96
N VAL A 163 -7.55 -13.59 19.56
CA VAL A 163 -7.64 -14.88 20.26
C VAL A 163 -6.25 -15.32 20.67
N PRO A 164 -5.83 -15.10 21.93
CA PRO A 164 -4.56 -15.62 22.42
C PRO A 164 -4.48 -17.14 22.29
N VAL A 165 -3.46 -17.61 21.59
CA VAL A 165 -3.12 -19.04 21.48
C VAL A 165 -1.89 -19.39 22.29
N VAL A 166 -1.20 -18.38 22.80
CA VAL A 166 -0.13 -18.48 23.79
C VAL A 166 -0.31 -17.39 24.84
N ILE A 167 0.24 -17.61 26.02
CA ILE A 167 0.42 -16.59 27.06
C ILE A 167 1.89 -16.50 27.47
N PRO A 168 2.41 -15.33 27.89
CA PRO A 168 3.82 -15.20 28.24
C PRO A 168 4.16 -15.87 29.57
N ILE A 169 5.37 -16.42 29.67
CA ILE A 169 5.98 -16.82 30.93
C ILE A 169 6.91 -15.69 31.38
N GLY A 170 6.41 -14.88 32.29
CA GLY A 170 7.07 -13.65 32.72
C GLY A 170 6.92 -12.51 31.74
N ALA A 171 7.45 -11.37 32.11
CA ALA A 171 7.49 -10.16 31.28
C ALA A 171 8.77 -9.38 31.59
N GLU A 172 9.13 -8.43 30.74
CA GLU A 172 10.31 -7.59 30.90
C GLU A 172 11.61 -8.42 31.02
N GLU A 173 12.47 -8.13 31.99
CA GLU A 173 13.70 -8.89 32.24
C GLU A 173 13.43 -10.35 32.61
N ASN A 174 12.25 -10.66 33.13
CA ASN A 174 11.82 -12.00 33.53
C ASN A 174 11.12 -12.78 32.40
N PHE A 175 11.03 -12.24 31.20
CA PHE A 175 10.45 -12.96 30.07
C PHE A 175 11.33 -14.14 29.67
N LYS A 176 10.84 -15.37 29.90
CA LYS A 176 11.59 -16.60 29.65
C LYS A 176 11.05 -17.41 28.49
N GLY A 177 9.76 -17.30 28.21
CA GLY A 177 9.11 -18.12 27.20
C GLY A 177 7.60 -17.91 27.17
N ILE A 178 6.90 -18.91 26.70
CA ILE A 178 5.45 -18.91 26.53
C ILE A 178 4.80 -20.18 27.03
N VAL A 179 3.52 -20.09 27.37
CA VAL A 179 2.65 -21.26 27.53
C VAL A 179 1.83 -21.39 26.26
N ASP A 180 1.92 -22.51 25.60
CA ASP A 180 1.09 -22.85 24.45
C ASP A 180 -0.26 -23.39 24.96
N LEU A 181 -1.35 -22.67 24.64
CA LEU A 181 -2.70 -23.00 25.10
C LEU A 181 -3.35 -24.15 24.32
N ILE A 182 -2.80 -24.49 23.16
CA ILE A 182 -3.27 -25.62 22.35
C ILE A 182 -2.64 -26.92 22.89
N GLU A 183 -1.34 -26.92 23.08
CA GLU A 183 -0.59 -28.06 23.58
C GLU A 183 -0.64 -28.20 25.11
N MET A 184 -1.00 -27.14 25.82
CA MET A 184 -0.96 -27.01 27.29
C MET A 184 0.41 -27.38 27.84
N LYS A 185 1.45 -26.78 27.27
CA LYS A 185 2.86 -26.94 27.64
C LYS A 185 3.55 -25.58 27.72
N GLY A 186 4.57 -25.48 28.52
CA GLY A 186 5.48 -24.34 28.56
C GLY A 186 6.66 -24.54 27.60
N TYR A 187 7.04 -23.46 26.90
CA TYR A 187 8.26 -23.43 26.10
C TYR A 187 9.18 -22.37 26.66
N ILE A 188 10.39 -22.76 27.03
CA ILE A 188 11.40 -21.89 27.67
C ILE A 188 12.65 -21.87 26.81
N TRP A 189 13.05 -20.67 26.40
CA TRP A 189 14.26 -20.40 25.61
C TRP A 189 15.42 -20.04 26.52
N HIS A 190 16.61 -20.52 26.15
CA HIS A 190 17.86 -20.22 26.82
C HIS A 190 18.72 -19.29 25.97
N ASP A 191 19.40 -18.34 26.60
CA ASP A 191 20.18 -17.30 25.89
C ASP A 191 21.46 -17.86 25.25
N GLU A 192 21.92 -19.07 25.68
CA GLU A 192 23.21 -19.66 25.31
C GLU A 192 23.30 -20.12 23.86
N ASN A 193 22.16 -20.42 23.19
CA ASN A 193 22.12 -21.03 21.85
C ASN A 193 21.52 -20.11 20.77
N ASN A 194 21.52 -18.80 20.95
CA ASN A 194 20.80 -17.88 20.08
C ASN A 194 19.33 -18.28 19.87
N GLY A 195 18.70 -18.88 20.87
CA GLY A 195 17.33 -19.36 20.82
C GLY A 195 17.06 -20.52 19.84
N ALA A 196 18.09 -21.22 19.38
CA ALA A 196 17.93 -22.31 18.41
C ALA A 196 17.17 -23.51 19.04
N GLU A 197 17.32 -23.70 20.31
CA GLU A 197 16.68 -24.78 21.09
C GLU A 197 15.87 -24.19 22.24
N TYR A 198 14.77 -24.84 22.59
CA TYR A 198 13.93 -24.50 23.72
C TYR A 198 13.50 -25.77 24.44
N ASP A 199 13.29 -25.66 25.74
CA ASP A 199 12.78 -26.75 26.53
C ASP A 199 11.25 -26.78 26.51
N VAL A 200 10.68 -27.96 26.31
CA VAL A 200 9.27 -28.23 26.50
C VAL A 200 9.06 -28.72 27.94
N VAL A 201 8.37 -27.91 28.72
CA VAL A 201 8.14 -28.15 30.14
C VAL A 201 6.65 -28.20 30.45
N ASP A 202 6.29 -28.70 31.62
CA ASP A 202 4.93 -28.54 32.12
C ASP A 202 4.68 -27.04 32.44
N ILE A 203 3.41 -26.66 32.41
CA ILE A 203 3.04 -25.26 32.70
C ILE A 203 3.51 -24.91 34.12
N PRO A 204 4.22 -23.79 34.33
CA PRO A 204 4.60 -23.32 35.66
C PRO A 204 3.40 -23.28 36.60
N ALA A 205 3.58 -23.74 37.84
CA ALA A 205 2.49 -23.94 38.79
C ALA A 205 1.66 -22.66 39.08
N ASP A 206 2.30 -21.50 38.97
CA ASP A 206 1.70 -20.19 39.15
C ASP A 206 0.88 -19.70 37.92
N LEU A 207 1.02 -20.36 36.77
CA LEU A 207 0.33 -20.03 35.53
C LEU A 207 -0.74 -21.06 35.11
N VAL A 208 -0.92 -22.15 35.85
CA VAL A 208 -1.87 -23.22 35.46
C VAL A 208 -3.30 -22.68 35.37
N ASP A 209 -3.77 -21.99 36.38
CA ASP A 209 -5.12 -21.46 36.45
C ASP A 209 -5.36 -20.40 35.34
N GLU A 210 -4.37 -19.54 35.10
CA GLU A 210 -4.42 -18.55 34.06
C GLU A 210 -4.43 -19.16 32.64
N ALA A 211 -3.62 -20.22 32.45
CA ALA A 211 -3.57 -20.98 31.21
C ALA A 211 -4.90 -21.69 30.92
N GLU A 212 -5.53 -22.30 31.94
CA GLU A 212 -6.85 -22.91 31.78
C GLU A 212 -7.95 -21.87 31.45
N GLU A 213 -7.92 -20.72 32.12
CA GLU A 213 -8.85 -19.62 31.82
C GLU A 213 -8.71 -19.12 30.37
N TRP A 214 -7.49 -18.84 29.92
CA TRP A 214 -7.25 -18.38 28.56
C TRP A 214 -7.51 -19.46 27.51
N ARG A 215 -7.25 -20.71 27.80
CA ARG A 215 -7.64 -21.84 26.95
C ARG A 215 -9.17 -21.88 26.76
N ASN A 216 -9.93 -21.75 27.83
CA ASN A 216 -11.38 -21.73 27.75
C ASN A 216 -11.89 -20.54 26.93
N LYS A 217 -11.35 -19.34 27.13
CA LYS A 217 -11.66 -18.16 26.30
C LYS A 217 -11.32 -18.37 24.83
N MET A 218 -10.19 -19.02 24.54
CA MET A 218 -9.79 -19.37 23.17
C MET A 218 -10.81 -20.33 22.54
N LEU A 219 -11.18 -21.39 23.23
CA LEU A 219 -12.16 -22.38 22.75
C LEU A 219 -13.54 -21.75 22.54
N GLU A 220 -14.01 -20.94 23.47
CA GLU A 220 -15.26 -20.18 23.34
C GLU A 220 -15.25 -19.29 22.10
N SER A 221 -14.18 -18.54 21.88
CA SER A 221 -14.07 -17.61 20.75
C SER A 221 -14.06 -18.30 19.39
N VAL A 222 -13.59 -19.55 19.29
CA VAL A 222 -13.51 -20.28 18.01
C VAL A 222 -14.59 -21.31 17.81
N ALA A 223 -15.29 -21.71 18.88
CA ALA A 223 -16.42 -22.65 18.81
C ALA A 223 -17.58 -22.11 17.94
N GLU A 224 -17.77 -20.79 17.90
CA GLU A 224 -18.80 -20.15 17.07
C GLU A 224 -18.62 -20.42 15.56
N PHE A 225 -17.39 -20.81 15.14
CA PHE A 225 -17.06 -21.03 13.73
C PHE A 225 -16.97 -22.52 13.34
N ASP A 226 -17.26 -23.43 14.29
CA ASP A 226 -17.22 -24.87 14.04
C ASP A 226 -18.29 -25.58 14.89
N ASP A 227 -19.38 -26.02 14.28
CA ASP A 227 -20.51 -26.63 14.98
C ASP A 227 -20.13 -27.87 15.78
N ALA A 228 -19.21 -28.70 15.26
CA ALA A 228 -18.75 -29.90 15.97
C ALA A 228 -17.91 -29.55 17.22
N LEU A 229 -17.12 -28.52 17.13
CA LEU A 229 -16.35 -28.01 18.27
C LEU A 229 -17.30 -27.38 19.31
N MET A 230 -18.32 -26.68 18.87
CA MET A 230 -19.31 -26.06 19.75
C MET A 230 -20.06 -27.11 20.56
N GLU A 231 -20.52 -28.20 19.95
CA GLU A 231 -21.17 -29.30 20.66
C GLU A 231 -20.25 -29.86 21.76
N LYS A 232 -19.01 -30.19 21.42
CA LYS A 232 -18.03 -30.73 22.37
C LYS A 232 -17.67 -29.74 23.49
N PHE A 233 -17.61 -28.46 23.16
CA PHE A 233 -17.30 -27.41 24.14
C PHE A 233 -18.37 -27.29 25.24
N PHE A 234 -19.66 -27.46 24.85
CA PHE A 234 -20.76 -27.44 25.82
C PHE A 234 -20.96 -28.77 26.55
N ASP A 235 -20.69 -29.90 25.90
CA ASP A 235 -20.89 -31.22 26.50
C ASP A 235 -19.71 -31.60 27.41
N ASP A 236 -18.51 -31.66 26.85
CA ASP A 236 -17.28 -31.96 27.57
C ASP A 236 -16.05 -31.43 26.84
N PRO A 237 -15.53 -30.27 27.24
CA PRO A 237 -14.36 -29.62 26.60
C PRO A 237 -13.10 -30.50 26.60
N SER A 238 -13.01 -31.50 27.52
CA SER A 238 -11.86 -32.41 27.60
C SER A 238 -11.77 -33.36 26.41
N THR A 239 -12.85 -33.56 25.66
CA THR A 239 -12.90 -34.43 24.48
C THR A 239 -12.41 -33.74 23.21
N ILE A 240 -12.16 -32.40 23.26
CA ILE A 240 -11.69 -31.63 22.11
C ILE A 240 -10.21 -31.97 21.88
N THR A 241 -9.93 -32.45 20.66
CA THR A 241 -8.58 -32.78 20.25
C THR A 241 -7.80 -31.57 19.79
N ARG A 242 -6.47 -31.67 19.82
CA ARG A 242 -5.56 -30.66 19.28
C ARG A 242 -5.88 -30.28 17.84
N ASP A 243 -6.11 -31.26 16.98
CA ASP A 243 -6.35 -31.06 15.55
C ASP A 243 -7.68 -30.32 15.28
N GLU A 244 -8.70 -30.59 16.10
CA GLU A 244 -9.96 -29.86 16.06
C GLU A 244 -9.77 -28.38 16.43
N ILE A 245 -8.97 -28.09 17.45
CA ILE A 245 -8.66 -26.71 17.86
C ILE A 245 -7.92 -25.99 16.73
N ILE A 246 -6.87 -26.60 16.17
CA ILE A 246 -6.11 -26.01 15.06
C ILE A 246 -7.00 -25.77 13.84
N SER A 247 -7.86 -26.74 13.49
CA SER A 247 -8.80 -26.60 12.36
C SER A 247 -9.79 -25.45 12.58
N ALA A 248 -10.34 -25.31 13.78
CA ALA A 248 -11.28 -24.24 14.11
C ALA A 248 -10.61 -22.85 14.09
N ILE A 249 -9.42 -22.71 14.68
CA ILE A 249 -8.66 -21.47 14.65
C ILE A 249 -8.29 -21.10 13.20
N ARG A 250 -7.87 -22.07 12.39
CA ARG A 250 -7.57 -21.85 10.99
C ARG A 250 -8.79 -21.35 10.20
N LYS A 251 -9.94 -21.99 10.37
CA LYS A 251 -11.21 -21.55 9.72
C LYS A 251 -11.55 -20.12 10.13
N ALA A 252 -11.50 -19.80 11.42
CA ALA A 252 -11.78 -18.47 11.93
C ALA A 252 -10.78 -17.42 11.44
N THR A 253 -9.50 -17.79 11.28
CA THR A 253 -8.46 -16.91 10.75
C THR A 253 -8.68 -16.61 9.26
N ILE A 254 -8.90 -17.64 8.46
CA ILE A 254 -9.10 -17.52 7.01
C ILE A 254 -10.38 -16.74 6.69
N SER A 255 -11.44 -16.93 7.47
CA SER A 255 -12.70 -16.16 7.34
C SER A 255 -12.64 -14.74 7.90
N LEU A 256 -11.50 -14.28 8.39
CA LEU A 256 -11.31 -12.98 9.03
C LEU A 256 -12.12 -12.78 10.33
N ALA A 257 -12.66 -13.84 10.89
CA ALA A 257 -13.50 -13.80 12.09
C ALA A 257 -12.69 -13.72 13.38
N ALA A 258 -11.45 -14.20 13.38
CA ALA A 258 -10.54 -14.15 14.51
C ALA A 258 -9.09 -13.89 14.08
N THR A 259 -8.32 -13.32 14.99
CA THR A 259 -6.88 -13.11 14.84
C THR A 259 -6.15 -13.85 15.94
N PRO A 260 -5.48 -14.98 15.65
CA PRO A 260 -4.68 -15.70 16.64
C PRO A 260 -3.53 -14.80 17.14
N MET A 261 -3.33 -14.75 18.45
CA MET A 261 -2.33 -13.88 19.07
C MET A 261 -1.20 -14.71 19.68
N LEU A 262 0.02 -14.35 19.30
CA LEU A 262 1.26 -14.89 19.86
C LEU A 262 2.08 -13.76 20.49
N CYS A 263 3.08 -14.13 21.27
CA CYS A 263 4.04 -13.18 21.82
C CYS A 263 5.46 -13.75 21.81
N GLY A 264 6.42 -12.83 21.93
CA GLY A 264 7.82 -13.20 21.98
C GLY A 264 8.75 -11.97 22.05
N SER A 265 10.02 -12.25 21.90
CA SER A 265 11.06 -11.25 21.71
C SER A 265 11.98 -11.68 20.58
N SER A 266 11.79 -11.09 19.40
CA SER A 266 12.64 -11.40 18.24
C SER A 266 14.10 -11.04 18.51
N PHE A 267 14.36 -9.94 19.21
CA PHE A 267 15.72 -9.53 19.59
C PHE A 267 16.40 -10.55 20.53
N LYS A 268 15.69 -11.09 21.50
CA LYS A 268 16.17 -12.11 22.44
C LYS A 268 16.01 -13.53 21.90
N ASN A 269 15.56 -13.70 20.66
CA ASN A 269 15.39 -15.01 20.00
C ASN A 269 14.38 -15.94 20.71
N LYS A 270 13.32 -15.40 21.31
CA LYS A 270 12.31 -16.14 22.07
C LYS A 270 10.95 -16.07 21.39
N GLY A 271 10.33 -17.22 21.13
CA GLY A 271 8.97 -17.33 20.59
C GLY A 271 8.86 -17.34 19.06
N VAL A 272 9.94 -17.20 18.30
CA VAL A 272 9.90 -17.14 16.83
C VAL A 272 9.57 -18.49 16.20
N GLN A 273 10.10 -19.60 16.73
CA GLN A 273 9.79 -20.93 16.20
C GLN A 273 8.31 -21.27 16.36
N THR A 274 7.69 -20.87 17.46
CA THR A 274 6.24 -21.03 17.67
C THR A 274 5.45 -20.21 16.66
N LEU A 275 5.89 -18.98 16.34
CA LEU A 275 5.31 -18.18 15.27
C LEU A 275 5.41 -18.89 13.92
N LEU A 276 6.57 -19.47 13.57
CA LEU A 276 6.76 -20.24 12.33
C LEU A 276 5.82 -21.46 12.25
N ASN A 277 5.65 -22.19 13.34
CA ASN A 277 4.73 -23.32 13.41
C ASN A 277 3.28 -22.88 13.15
N TYR A 278 2.85 -21.79 13.78
CA TYR A 278 1.48 -21.30 13.63
C TYR A 278 1.22 -20.53 12.33
N ILE A 279 2.25 -20.00 11.68
CA ILE A 279 2.14 -19.58 10.28
C ILE A 279 1.75 -20.77 9.40
N CYS A 280 2.39 -21.93 9.58
CA CYS A 280 2.02 -23.16 8.87
C CYS A 280 0.59 -23.60 9.18
N ALA A 281 0.20 -23.55 10.45
CA ALA A 281 -1.09 -24.06 10.93
C ALA A 281 -2.28 -23.16 10.56
N PHE A 282 -2.15 -21.82 10.69
CA PHE A 282 -3.30 -20.90 10.65
C PHE A 282 -3.39 -20.06 9.39
N LEU A 283 -2.27 -19.64 8.78
CA LEU A 283 -2.35 -18.84 7.57
C LEU A 283 -2.80 -19.68 6.37
N PRO A 284 -3.55 -19.05 5.45
CA PRO A 284 -4.04 -19.74 4.26
C PRO A 284 -2.92 -20.16 3.32
N SER A 285 -3.16 -21.24 2.60
CA SER A 285 -2.45 -21.58 1.38
C SER A 285 -3.09 -20.89 0.17
N PRO A 286 -2.46 -20.86 -1.01
CA PRO A 286 -3.11 -20.37 -2.24
C PRO A 286 -4.41 -21.07 -2.61
N LEU A 287 -4.66 -22.27 -2.08
CA LEU A 287 -5.89 -23.04 -2.31
C LEU A 287 -7.03 -22.68 -1.36
N ASP A 288 -6.73 -22.04 -0.25
CA ASP A 288 -7.73 -21.61 0.74
C ASP A 288 -8.30 -20.21 0.41
N THR A 289 -7.65 -19.48 -0.50
CA THR A 289 -8.13 -18.18 -0.99
C THR A 289 -9.13 -18.39 -2.11
N GLU A 290 -10.05 -17.44 -2.25
CA GLU A 290 -10.97 -17.45 -3.37
C GLU A 290 -10.23 -17.40 -4.71
N ALA A 291 -10.85 -17.95 -5.77
CA ALA A 291 -10.32 -17.83 -7.12
C ALA A 291 -10.15 -16.35 -7.47
N VAL A 292 -9.03 -15.99 -8.12
CA VAL A 292 -8.82 -14.60 -8.52
C VAL A 292 -9.86 -14.23 -9.59
N VAL A 293 -10.53 -13.12 -9.39
CA VAL A 293 -11.50 -12.57 -10.34
C VAL A 293 -10.82 -11.51 -11.19
N GLY A 294 -11.11 -11.50 -12.46
CA GLY A 294 -10.66 -10.48 -13.40
C GLY A 294 -11.71 -10.20 -14.46
N THR A 295 -11.48 -9.19 -15.25
CA THR A 295 -12.38 -8.80 -16.34
C THR A 295 -11.76 -9.16 -17.68
N ASN A 296 -12.50 -9.83 -18.53
CA ASN A 296 -12.08 -10.05 -19.90
C ASN A 296 -12.07 -8.71 -20.66
N PRO A 297 -10.94 -8.29 -21.23
CA PRO A 297 -10.84 -6.98 -21.88
C PRO A 297 -11.73 -6.83 -23.11
N ASP A 298 -12.04 -7.94 -23.78
CA ASP A 298 -12.81 -7.95 -25.04
C ASP A 298 -14.33 -8.02 -24.77
N THR A 299 -14.74 -8.93 -23.91
CA THR A 299 -16.17 -9.18 -23.62
C THR A 299 -16.72 -8.37 -22.47
N LYS A 300 -15.84 -7.78 -21.62
CA LYS A 300 -16.19 -7.07 -20.37
C LYS A 300 -16.87 -7.96 -19.32
N ALA A 301 -16.84 -9.27 -19.51
CA ALA A 301 -17.37 -10.23 -18.54
C ALA A 301 -16.36 -10.46 -17.42
N GLU A 302 -16.86 -10.68 -16.22
CA GLU A 302 -16.06 -11.17 -15.11
C GLU A 302 -15.74 -12.65 -15.31
N GLU A 303 -14.51 -13.03 -15.09
CA GLU A 303 -14.01 -14.39 -15.16
C GLU A 303 -13.18 -14.71 -13.93
N ASP A 304 -13.32 -15.92 -13.41
CA ASP A 304 -12.48 -16.41 -12.32
C ASP A 304 -11.38 -17.33 -12.84
N ARG A 305 -10.26 -17.38 -12.13
CA ARG A 305 -9.13 -18.29 -12.39
C ARG A 305 -8.77 -19.03 -11.11
N LYS A 306 -8.81 -20.35 -11.17
CA LYS A 306 -8.47 -21.22 -10.04
C LYS A 306 -6.95 -21.36 -9.91
N PRO A 307 -6.43 -21.52 -8.69
CA PRO A 307 -4.98 -21.70 -8.46
C PRO A 307 -4.52 -23.11 -8.86
N SER A 308 -4.40 -23.32 -10.15
CA SER A 308 -3.93 -24.60 -10.76
C SER A 308 -2.98 -24.33 -11.89
N GLU A 309 -1.92 -25.12 -12.00
CA GLU A 309 -0.96 -25.04 -13.14
C GLU A 309 -1.56 -25.50 -14.46
N ASP A 310 -2.67 -26.27 -14.42
CA ASP A 310 -3.37 -26.76 -15.61
C ASP A 310 -4.37 -25.75 -16.16
N GLU A 311 -4.59 -24.63 -15.45
CA GLU A 311 -5.46 -23.53 -15.83
C GLU A 311 -4.76 -22.55 -16.79
N LYS A 312 -5.52 -21.68 -17.45
CA LYS A 312 -4.95 -20.59 -18.25
C LYS A 312 -4.18 -19.62 -17.36
N THR A 313 -3.04 -19.16 -17.86
CA THR A 313 -2.13 -18.31 -17.09
C THR A 313 -2.77 -16.96 -16.74
N SER A 314 -2.69 -16.58 -15.49
CA SER A 314 -2.94 -15.22 -15.02
C SER A 314 -1.95 -14.86 -13.91
N ALA A 315 -1.26 -13.76 -14.09
CA ALA A 315 -0.26 -13.27 -13.15
C ALA A 315 -0.33 -11.73 -13.05
N LEU A 316 -0.09 -11.21 -11.87
CA LEU A 316 -0.04 -9.78 -11.60
C LEU A 316 1.41 -9.33 -11.42
N ALA A 317 1.85 -8.34 -12.20
CA ALA A 317 3.10 -7.63 -11.99
C ALA A 317 2.90 -6.59 -10.89
N PHE A 318 3.34 -6.89 -9.67
CA PHE A 318 3.06 -6.04 -8.51
C PHE A 318 4.22 -5.11 -8.13
N LYS A 319 5.43 -5.38 -8.63
CA LYS A 319 6.60 -4.56 -8.36
C LYS A 319 7.59 -4.63 -9.51
N ILE A 320 8.21 -3.51 -9.84
CA ILE A 320 9.33 -3.40 -10.77
C ILE A 320 10.54 -2.87 -9.99
N ALA A 321 11.69 -3.47 -10.23
CA ALA A 321 12.96 -3.01 -9.68
C ALA A 321 14.04 -2.99 -10.76
N THR A 322 15.00 -2.10 -10.62
CA THR A 322 16.15 -2.03 -11.52
C THR A 322 17.35 -2.72 -10.86
N ASP A 323 17.86 -3.75 -11.51
CA ASP A 323 19.06 -4.46 -11.07
C ASP A 323 20.25 -4.06 -11.95
N PRO A 324 21.44 -3.78 -11.37
CA PRO A 324 22.62 -3.36 -12.13
C PRO A 324 23.13 -4.41 -13.13
N TYR A 325 22.86 -5.69 -12.89
CA TYR A 325 23.42 -6.80 -13.68
C TYR A 325 22.45 -7.38 -14.71
N VAL A 326 21.18 -7.49 -14.35
CA VAL A 326 20.14 -8.11 -15.21
C VAL A 326 19.16 -7.09 -15.80
N GLY A 327 19.26 -5.85 -15.39
CA GLY A 327 18.37 -4.78 -15.84
C GLY A 327 17.04 -4.77 -15.09
N ARG A 328 15.93 -4.71 -15.82
CA ARG A 328 14.60 -4.66 -15.21
C ARG A 328 14.18 -6.03 -14.66
N LEU A 329 13.86 -6.08 -13.37
CA LEU A 329 13.24 -7.20 -12.66
C LEU A 329 11.78 -6.90 -12.45
N THR A 330 10.88 -7.75 -12.91
CA THR A 330 9.43 -7.64 -12.67
C THR A 330 9.02 -8.74 -11.70
N PHE A 331 8.60 -8.36 -10.51
CA PHE A 331 8.04 -9.28 -9.53
C PHE A 331 6.59 -9.60 -9.87
N VAL A 332 6.30 -10.88 -9.94
CA VAL A 332 4.98 -11.36 -10.31
C VAL A 332 4.42 -12.34 -9.28
N ARG A 333 3.12 -12.26 -9.03
CA ARG A 333 2.34 -13.31 -8.41
C ARG A 333 1.58 -14.06 -9.49
N VAL A 334 1.84 -15.35 -9.63
CA VAL A 334 1.07 -16.22 -10.53
C VAL A 334 -0.15 -16.74 -9.79
N TYR A 335 -1.33 -16.41 -10.27
CA TYR A 335 -2.60 -16.86 -9.66
C TYR A 335 -3.08 -18.17 -10.29
N SER A 336 -2.92 -18.34 -11.60
CA SER A 336 -3.29 -19.56 -12.33
C SER A 336 -2.30 -19.83 -13.45
N GLY A 337 -2.23 -21.08 -13.92
CA GLY A 337 -1.29 -21.50 -14.94
C GLY A 337 0.15 -21.45 -14.47
N LYS A 338 1.05 -21.16 -15.35
CA LYS A 338 2.51 -21.07 -15.08
C LYS A 338 3.20 -20.14 -16.06
N ILE A 339 4.32 -19.56 -15.62
CA ILE A 339 5.25 -18.82 -16.46
C ILE A 339 6.55 -19.64 -16.59
N GLU A 340 7.01 -19.87 -17.81
CA GLU A 340 8.21 -20.67 -18.09
C GLU A 340 9.32 -19.79 -18.68
N ALA A 341 10.56 -20.06 -18.28
CA ALA A 341 11.73 -19.38 -18.86
C ALA A 341 11.85 -19.68 -20.37
N GLY A 342 12.12 -18.64 -21.14
CA GLY A 342 12.22 -18.73 -22.60
C GLY A 342 10.87 -18.67 -23.34
N SER A 343 9.74 -18.65 -22.62
CA SER A 343 8.40 -18.54 -23.20
C SER A 343 7.98 -17.10 -23.51
N TYR A 344 6.74 -16.94 -23.93
CA TYR A 344 6.08 -15.65 -24.13
C TYR A 344 4.85 -15.55 -23.23
N THR A 345 4.55 -14.36 -22.77
CA THR A 345 3.32 -14.01 -22.05
C THR A 345 2.67 -12.80 -22.72
N TYR A 346 1.37 -12.65 -22.57
CA TYR A 346 0.60 -11.54 -23.14
C TYR A 346 0.32 -10.50 -22.09
N ASN A 347 0.66 -9.24 -22.37
CA ASN A 347 0.35 -8.11 -21.51
C ASN A 347 -0.94 -7.45 -21.99
N THR A 348 -1.99 -7.51 -21.19
CA THR A 348 -3.35 -7.01 -21.54
C THR A 348 -3.41 -5.51 -21.68
N ARG A 349 -2.58 -4.73 -20.94
CA ARG A 349 -2.51 -3.28 -21.07
C ARG A 349 -1.91 -2.85 -22.41
N SER A 350 -0.76 -3.41 -22.77
CA SER A 350 -0.03 -3.03 -23.98
C SER A 350 -0.57 -3.73 -25.23
N GLY A 351 -1.33 -4.81 -25.07
CA GLY A 351 -1.80 -5.65 -26.18
C GLY A 351 -0.67 -6.38 -26.92
N LYS A 352 0.45 -6.63 -26.26
CA LYS A 352 1.65 -7.22 -26.85
C LYS A 352 2.11 -8.48 -26.15
N LYS A 353 2.75 -9.36 -26.92
CA LYS A 353 3.52 -10.49 -26.37
C LYS A 353 4.85 -10.00 -25.83
N GLU A 354 5.13 -10.38 -24.60
CA GLU A 354 6.39 -10.12 -23.93
C GLU A 354 7.20 -11.40 -23.78
N ARG A 355 8.52 -11.33 -24.00
CA ARG A 355 9.38 -12.48 -23.87
C ARG A 355 9.88 -12.64 -22.45
N VAL A 356 9.65 -13.80 -21.86
CA VAL A 356 10.21 -14.21 -20.57
C VAL A 356 11.61 -14.76 -20.80
N SER A 357 12.65 -13.99 -20.53
CA SER A 357 14.03 -14.43 -20.78
C SER A 357 14.53 -15.36 -19.68
N ARG A 358 14.39 -14.96 -18.44
CA ARG A 358 14.79 -15.72 -17.24
C ARG A 358 13.81 -15.51 -16.11
N LEU A 359 13.78 -16.49 -15.20
CA LEU A 359 12.97 -16.47 -14.00
C LEU A 359 13.85 -16.66 -12.77
N PHE A 360 13.51 -15.97 -11.69
CA PHE A 360 14.24 -16.06 -10.45
C PHE A 360 13.28 -16.22 -9.24
N GLN A 361 13.68 -17.07 -8.30
CA GLN A 361 13.24 -16.94 -6.92
C GLN A 361 14.23 -16.04 -6.18
N MET A 362 13.70 -15.08 -5.45
CA MET A 362 14.51 -14.08 -4.78
C MET A 362 14.85 -14.48 -3.34
N HIS A 363 16.03 -14.09 -2.92
CA HIS A 363 16.43 -14.08 -1.52
C HIS A 363 17.02 -12.70 -1.24
N SER A 364 16.15 -11.76 -0.80
CA SER A 364 16.49 -10.35 -0.75
C SER A 364 16.99 -9.86 -2.11
N ASN A 365 18.28 -9.48 -2.25
CA ASN A 365 18.90 -9.07 -3.50
C ASN A 365 19.58 -10.23 -4.29
N HIS A 366 19.60 -11.46 -3.74
CA HIS A 366 20.18 -12.61 -4.42
C HIS A 366 19.14 -13.28 -5.33
N GLN A 367 19.58 -13.66 -6.51
CA GLN A 367 18.75 -14.21 -7.58
C GLN A 367 19.07 -15.71 -7.77
N ASN A 368 18.10 -16.58 -7.45
CA ASN A 368 18.21 -18.01 -7.70
C ASN A 368 17.43 -18.35 -8.98
N PRO A 369 18.09 -18.76 -10.08
CA PRO A 369 17.41 -19.06 -11.33
C PRO A 369 16.49 -20.27 -11.17
N VAL A 370 15.30 -20.16 -11.76
CA VAL A 370 14.30 -21.24 -11.85
C VAL A 370 13.77 -21.33 -13.29
N ASP A 371 13.27 -22.50 -13.66
CA ASP A 371 12.73 -22.71 -15.00
C ASP A 371 11.25 -22.33 -15.10
N VAL A 372 10.53 -22.43 -13.99
CA VAL A 372 9.07 -22.24 -13.92
C VAL A 372 8.67 -21.52 -12.64
N ILE A 373 7.71 -20.60 -12.74
CA ILE A 373 6.93 -20.06 -11.62
C ILE A 373 5.49 -20.52 -11.85
N GLY A 374 4.97 -21.37 -10.98
CA GLY A 374 3.63 -21.96 -11.09
C GLY A 374 2.58 -21.17 -10.33
N ALA A 375 1.30 -21.58 -10.51
CA ALA A 375 0.17 -21.02 -9.79
C ALA A 375 0.41 -21.02 -8.27
N GLY A 376 0.01 -19.95 -7.61
CA GLY A 376 0.20 -19.76 -6.18
C GLY A 376 1.59 -19.30 -5.76
N ASP A 377 2.54 -19.14 -6.68
CA ASP A 377 3.92 -18.76 -6.38
C ASP A 377 4.23 -17.30 -6.71
N ILE A 378 5.30 -16.81 -6.10
CA ILE A 378 5.83 -15.46 -6.32
C ILE A 378 7.27 -15.58 -6.84
N GLY A 379 7.60 -14.82 -7.86
CA GLY A 379 8.95 -14.80 -8.41
C GLY A 379 9.25 -13.53 -9.19
N ALA A 380 10.43 -13.46 -9.77
CA ALA A 380 10.86 -12.34 -10.58
C ALA A 380 11.11 -12.77 -12.05
N VAL A 381 10.65 -11.95 -12.97
CA VAL A 381 10.75 -12.15 -14.41
C VAL A 381 11.71 -11.14 -15.01
N VAL A 382 12.60 -11.59 -15.89
CA VAL A 382 13.50 -10.75 -16.67
C VAL A 382 13.17 -10.86 -18.16
N GLY A 383 13.21 -9.75 -18.86
CA GLY A 383 13.04 -9.69 -20.32
C GLY A 383 11.80 -8.93 -20.78
N LEU A 384 10.89 -8.61 -19.86
CA LEU A 384 9.71 -7.80 -20.16
C LEU A 384 10.13 -6.34 -20.48
N LYS A 385 9.67 -5.80 -21.60
CA LYS A 385 10.11 -4.48 -22.09
C LYS A 385 9.10 -3.37 -21.78
N ASP A 386 7.82 -3.66 -22.00
CA ASP A 386 6.71 -2.70 -21.83
C ASP A 386 5.80 -3.20 -20.70
N ILE A 387 6.32 -3.13 -19.47
CA ILE A 387 5.64 -3.60 -18.27
C ILE A 387 5.56 -2.49 -17.23
N HIS A 388 4.40 -2.33 -16.62
CA HIS A 388 4.16 -1.42 -15.50
C HIS A 388 3.67 -2.18 -14.28
N THR A 389 3.85 -1.59 -13.12
CA THR A 389 3.25 -2.10 -11.89
C THR A 389 1.72 -2.09 -12.01
N GLY A 390 1.09 -3.23 -11.71
CA GLY A 390 -0.35 -3.44 -11.88
C GLY A 390 -0.75 -4.12 -13.19
N ASP A 391 0.18 -4.32 -14.13
CA ASP A 391 -0.12 -5.03 -15.38
C ASP A 391 -0.43 -6.51 -15.13
N THR A 392 -1.38 -7.02 -15.91
CA THR A 392 -1.69 -8.46 -15.94
C THR A 392 -0.95 -9.14 -17.09
N LEU A 393 -0.27 -10.24 -16.75
CA LEU A 393 0.34 -11.17 -17.69
C LEU A 393 -0.50 -12.42 -17.79
N CYS A 394 -0.88 -12.82 -19.01
CA CYS A 394 -1.76 -13.95 -19.23
C CYS A 394 -1.47 -14.67 -20.56
N ASP A 395 -2.28 -15.67 -20.88
CA ASP A 395 -2.27 -16.29 -22.20
C ASP A 395 -3.06 -15.41 -23.19
N GLU A 396 -2.57 -15.29 -24.43
CA GLU A 396 -3.20 -14.45 -25.47
C GLU A 396 -4.60 -14.95 -25.86
N ASP A 397 -4.80 -16.26 -25.82
CA ASP A 397 -6.08 -16.92 -26.17
C ASP A 397 -7.10 -16.90 -25.01
N ALA A 398 -6.70 -16.42 -23.84
CA ALA A 398 -7.56 -16.26 -22.66
C ALA A 398 -7.22 -14.94 -21.92
N PRO A 399 -7.41 -13.78 -22.57
CA PRO A 399 -7.04 -12.50 -22.00
C PRO A 399 -7.90 -12.16 -20.78
N ILE A 400 -7.25 -11.70 -19.73
CA ILE A 400 -7.90 -11.26 -18.48
C ILE A 400 -7.17 -10.05 -17.94
N VAL A 401 -7.89 -9.12 -17.33
CA VAL A 401 -7.34 -8.00 -16.55
C VAL A 401 -7.70 -8.27 -15.10
N LEU A 402 -6.70 -8.54 -14.28
CA LEU A 402 -6.88 -8.63 -12.85
C LEU A 402 -7.12 -7.23 -12.28
N GLU A 403 -7.80 -7.14 -11.15
CA GLU A 403 -8.09 -5.87 -10.50
C GLU A 403 -6.82 -5.03 -10.35
N SER A 404 -6.85 -3.81 -10.84
CA SER A 404 -5.73 -2.87 -10.75
C SER A 404 -5.57 -2.39 -9.31
N MET A 405 -4.32 -2.09 -8.94
CA MET A 405 -4.03 -1.41 -7.68
C MET A 405 -4.27 0.08 -7.85
N ASP A 406 -5.05 0.69 -6.96
CA ASP A 406 -5.24 2.12 -6.92
C ASP A 406 -4.13 2.76 -6.09
N PHE A 407 -3.38 3.67 -6.70
CA PHE A 407 -2.35 4.42 -6.02
C PHE A 407 -2.78 5.87 -5.83
N PRO A 408 -2.51 6.47 -4.66
CA PRO A 408 -2.81 7.88 -4.43
C PRO A 408 -1.94 8.78 -5.31
N ASP A 409 -2.50 9.92 -5.71
CA ASP A 409 -1.75 10.93 -6.42
C ASP A 409 -0.65 11.56 -5.54
N PRO A 410 0.50 11.91 -6.11
CA PRO A 410 1.54 12.63 -5.40
C PRO A 410 1.04 13.98 -4.87
N VAL A 411 1.42 14.32 -3.65
CA VAL A 411 0.92 15.54 -2.95
C VAL A 411 1.95 16.66 -2.80
N ILE A 412 3.24 16.34 -2.99
CA ILE A 412 4.35 17.30 -2.89
C ILE A 412 5.23 17.22 -4.12
N GLY A 413 5.73 18.35 -4.59
CA GLY A 413 6.67 18.44 -5.71
C GLY A 413 7.92 19.25 -5.38
N ILE A 414 9.05 18.88 -5.98
CA ILE A 414 10.34 19.59 -5.88
C ILE A 414 10.91 19.73 -7.28
N ALA A 415 11.35 20.94 -7.64
CA ALA A 415 12.12 21.15 -8.85
C ALA A 415 13.54 20.61 -8.66
N VAL A 416 14.04 19.87 -9.63
CA VAL A 416 15.37 19.27 -9.63
C VAL A 416 16.14 19.67 -10.88
N GLU A 417 17.41 20.04 -10.71
CA GLU A 417 18.32 20.37 -11.80
C GLU A 417 19.66 19.64 -11.59
N PRO A 418 20.26 19.09 -12.64
CA PRO A 418 21.58 18.48 -12.49
C PRO A 418 22.63 19.55 -12.18
N LYS A 419 23.60 19.27 -11.32
CA LYS A 419 24.68 20.21 -11.02
C LYS A 419 25.55 20.49 -12.24
N THR A 420 25.64 19.58 -13.18
CA THR A 420 26.38 19.74 -14.44
C THR A 420 25.51 19.38 -15.64
N GLN A 421 25.65 20.14 -16.72
CA GLN A 421 24.90 19.91 -17.96
C GLN A 421 25.16 18.53 -18.59
N LYS A 422 26.33 17.95 -18.32
CA LYS A 422 26.70 16.59 -18.79
C LYS A 422 25.89 15.48 -18.12
N ASP A 423 25.27 15.76 -16.98
CA ASP A 423 24.49 14.78 -16.23
C ASP A 423 22.99 14.84 -16.54
N LEU A 424 22.56 15.70 -17.49
CA LEU A 424 21.15 15.85 -17.85
C LEU A 424 20.54 14.54 -18.37
N ASP A 425 21.26 13.87 -19.27
CA ASP A 425 20.81 12.58 -19.84
C ASP A 425 20.72 11.49 -18.78
N LYS A 426 21.69 11.46 -17.84
CA LYS A 426 21.67 10.52 -16.72
C LYS A 426 20.56 10.81 -15.74
N LEU A 427 20.29 12.11 -15.46
CA LEU A 427 19.17 12.53 -14.63
C LEU A 427 17.85 12.06 -15.23
N SER A 428 17.63 12.35 -16.52
CA SER A 428 16.41 11.96 -17.22
C SER A 428 16.21 10.44 -17.21
N LEU A 429 17.27 9.67 -17.49
CA LEU A 429 17.23 8.21 -17.46
C LEU A 429 16.97 7.69 -16.04
N GLY A 430 17.63 8.26 -15.03
CA GLY A 430 17.45 7.87 -13.63
C GLY A 430 16.02 8.16 -13.15
N LEU A 431 15.50 9.34 -13.42
CA LEU A 431 14.13 9.72 -13.08
C LEU A 431 13.09 8.85 -13.77
N GLN A 432 13.29 8.53 -15.07
CA GLN A 432 12.38 7.63 -15.78
C GLN A 432 12.35 6.24 -15.15
N LYS A 433 13.50 5.66 -14.83
CA LYS A 433 13.58 4.33 -14.20
C LYS A 433 12.92 4.33 -12.82
N LEU A 434 13.13 5.36 -12.01
CA LEU A 434 12.51 5.48 -10.70
C LEU A 434 10.99 5.64 -10.79
N ALA A 435 10.50 6.38 -11.80
CA ALA A 435 9.06 6.50 -12.06
C ALA A 435 8.42 5.19 -12.57
N GLU A 436 9.18 4.34 -13.28
CA GLU A 436 8.71 3.00 -13.67
C GLU A 436 8.61 2.04 -12.46
N GLU A 437 9.48 2.24 -11.46
CA GLU A 437 9.48 1.43 -10.22
C GLU A 437 8.35 1.83 -9.27
N ASP A 438 8.08 3.12 -9.16
CA ASP A 438 7.16 3.68 -8.16
C ASP A 438 6.02 4.48 -8.82
N PRO A 439 4.79 3.94 -8.86
CA PRO A 439 3.64 4.61 -9.46
C PRO A 439 3.17 5.87 -8.70
N THR A 440 3.58 6.07 -7.44
CA THR A 440 3.31 7.29 -6.66
C THR A 440 4.37 8.37 -6.85
N PHE A 441 5.39 8.09 -7.64
CA PHE A 441 6.42 9.03 -8.03
C PHE A 441 6.21 9.48 -9.48
N THR A 442 6.09 10.78 -9.70
CA THR A 442 5.88 11.35 -11.04
C THR A 442 6.94 12.37 -11.38
N VAL A 443 7.25 12.45 -12.67
CA VAL A 443 8.22 13.40 -13.24
C VAL A 443 7.52 14.20 -14.31
N LYS A 444 7.53 15.52 -14.18
CA LYS A 444 6.99 16.46 -15.18
C LYS A 444 8.01 17.52 -15.50
N THR A 445 8.11 17.91 -16.76
CA THR A 445 8.85 19.10 -17.16
C THR A 445 7.86 20.24 -17.28
N ASP A 446 8.09 21.32 -16.55
CA ASP A 446 7.33 22.54 -16.67
C ASP A 446 7.63 23.20 -18.03
N GLU A 447 6.63 23.32 -18.88
CA GLU A 447 6.78 23.86 -20.24
C GLU A 447 7.16 25.35 -20.24
N GLN A 448 6.85 26.10 -19.18
CA GLN A 448 7.13 27.53 -19.08
C GLN A 448 8.54 27.81 -18.57
N SER A 449 8.94 27.12 -17.51
CA SER A 449 10.27 27.30 -16.87
C SER A 449 11.33 26.36 -17.41
N GLY A 450 10.94 25.27 -18.10
CA GLY A 450 11.83 24.21 -18.52
C GLY A 450 12.40 23.37 -17.36
N GLN A 451 11.92 23.59 -16.14
CA GLN A 451 12.37 22.87 -14.96
C GLN A 451 11.76 21.47 -14.89
N THR A 452 12.56 20.51 -14.44
CA THR A 452 12.05 19.17 -14.13
C THR A 452 11.55 19.16 -12.69
N VAL A 453 10.25 18.87 -12.52
CA VAL A 453 9.59 18.73 -11.21
C VAL A 453 9.35 17.26 -10.94
N ILE A 454 9.83 16.78 -9.80
CA ILE A 454 9.55 15.46 -9.28
C ILE A 454 8.48 15.58 -8.18
N SER A 455 7.50 14.69 -8.17
CA SER A 455 6.42 14.72 -7.19
C SER A 455 6.26 13.35 -6.52
N GLY A 456 5.93 13.35 -5.23
CA GLY A 456 5.80 12.15 -4.39
C GLY A 456 4.85 12.33 -3.21
N MET A 457 4.81 11.34 -2.33
CA MET A 457 3.87 11.27 -1.21
C MET A 457 4.30 12.05 0.04
N GLY A 458 5.56 12.45 0.14
CA GLY A 458 6.08 13.19 1.28
C GLY A 458 7.53 13.62 1.10
N GLU A 459 8.03 14.43 2.04
CA GLU A 459 9.42 14.93 2.01
C GLU A 459 10.42 13.76 2.05
N LEU A 460 10.21 12.79 2.93
CA LEU A 460 11.10 11.62 3.05
C LEU A 460 11.13 10.80 1.76
N HIS A 461 9.98 10.63 1.10
CA HIS A 461 9.91 9.93 -0.17
C HIS A 461 10.80 10.60 -1.23
N LEU A 462 10.68 11.92 -1.41
CA LEU A 462 11.49 12.67 -2.38
C LEU A 462 12.97 12.70 -2.01
N ASP A 463 13.31 12.81 -0.72
CA ASP A 463 14.69 12.74 -0.23
C ASP A 463 15.37 11.41 -0.59
N ILE A 464 14.63 10.30 -0.46
CA ILE A 464 15.12 8.98 -0.83
C ILE A 464 15.32 8.86 -2.34
N ILE A 465 14.39 9.38 -3.15
CA ILE A 465 14.53 9.41 -4.61
C ILE A 465 15.80 10.17 -5.02
N ILE A 466 16.04 11.34 -4.42
CA ILE A 466 17.22 12.16 -4.74
C ILE A 466 18.51 11.47 -4.30
N ASP A 467 18.51 10.83 -3.14
CA ASP A 467 19.66 10.06 -2.66
C ASP A 467 19.93 8.84 -3.56
N ARG A 468 18.88 8.16 -4.07
CA ARG A 468 19.01 7.09 -5.06
C ARG A 468 19.60 7.58 -6.37
N LEU A 469 19.19 8.75 -6.87
CA LEU A 469 19.81 9.36 -8.06
C LEU A 469 21.31 9.55 -7.87
N LYS A 470 21.73 10.01 -6.69
CA LYS A 470 23.15 10.19 -6.37
C LYS A 470 23.91 8.86 -6.28
N ARG A 471 23.36 7.89 -5.56
CA ARG A 471 24.06 6.61 -5.27
C ARG A 471 24.03 5.63 -6.43
N GLU A 472 22.87 5.43 -7.06
CA GLU A 472 22.67 4.43 -8.11
C GLU A 472 23.03 4.98 -9.50
N PHE A 473 22.60 6.20 -9.81
CA PHE A 473 22.80 6.81 -11.15
C PHE A 473 24.00 7.77 -11.21
N LYS A 474 24.66 8.03 -10.08
CA LYS A 474 25.82 8.94 -10.00
C LYS A 474 25.51 10.35 -10.49
N VAL A 475 24.31 10.86 -10.16
CA VAL A 475 23.85 12.20 -10.52
C VAL A 475 23.59 13.00 -9.27
N GLU A 476 24.24 14.15 -9.13
CA GLU A 476 23.93 15.13 -8.07
C GLU A 476 23.01 16.22 -8.63
N CYS A 477 21.97 16.54 -7.86
CA CYS A 477 20.96 17.53 -8.22
C CYS A 477 20.96 18.72 -7.26
N ASN A 478 20.68 19.91 -7.80
CA ASN A 478 20.18 21.03 -7.02
C ASN A 478 18.68 20.86 -6.82
N GLN A 479 18.21 21.18 -5.63
CA GLN A 479 16.81 21.07 -5.25
C GLN A 479 16.19 22.44 -5.07
N GLY A 480 15.01 22.66 -5.62
CA GLY A 480 14.17 23.80 -5.33
C GLY A 480 13.47 23.66 -3.97
N LYS A 481 12.66 24.66 -3.61
CA LYS A 481 11.78 24.54 -2.44
C LYS A 481 10.65 23.58 -2.72
N PRO A 482 10.22 22.77 -1.74
CA PRO A 482 9.03 21.93 -1.87
C PRO A 482 7.80 22.77 -2.19
N GLN A 483 6.98 22.28 -3.11
CA GLN A 483 5.72 22.91 -3.51
C GLN A 483 4.57 21.91 -3.36
N VAL A 484 3.44 22.43 -2.94
CA VAL A 484 2.20 21.63 -2.79
C VAL A 484 1.57 21.40 -4.14
N ASN A 485 1.09 20.21 -4.39
CA ASN A 485 0.30 19.90 -5.58
C ASN A 485 -1.16 20.30 -5.35
N TYR A 486 -1.48 21.53 -5.77
CA TYR A 486 -2.85 22.02 -5.77
C TYR A 486 -3.69 21.32 -6.85
N LYS A 487 -4.99 21.32 -6.63
CA LYS A 487 -6.00 20.95 -7.61
C LYS A 487 -6.99 22.11 -7.78
N GLU A 488 -7.83 22.04 -8.79
CA GLU A 488 -8.94 22.97 -8.97
C GLU A 488 -10.27 22.22 -8.93
N ALA A 489 -11.32 22.90 -8.52
CA ALA A 489 -12.69 22.40 -8.59
C ALA A 489 -13.64 23.54 -8.95
N ILE A 490 -14.85 23.21 -9.35
CA ILE A 490 -15.91 24.18 -9.61
C ILE A 490 -17.06 23.98 -8.64
N THR A 491 -17.76 25.06 -8.31
CA THR A 491 -18.82 25.03 -7.30
C THR A 491 -20.22 25.26 -7.85
N LYS A 492 -20.33 25.64 -9.13
CA LYS A 492 -21.62 25.90 -9.80
C LYS A 492 -21.74 25.16 -11.11
N THR A 493 -22.96 24.80 -11.45
CA THR A 493 -23.29 24.26 -12.78
C THR A 493 -23.56 25.43 -13.76
N VAL A 494 -22.95 25.36 -14.94
CA VAL A 494 -23.09 26.30 -16.04
C VAL A 494 -23.60 25.57 -17.26
N ASN A 495 -24.65 26.11 -17.88
CA ASN A 495 -25.10 25.69 -19.21
C ASN A 495 -24.39 26.54 -20.25
N LEU A 496 -23.71 25.92 -21.21
CA LEU A 496 -22.93 26.59 -22.24
C LEU A 496 -23.15 25.93 -23.59
N ARG A 497 -23.31 26.77 -24.59
CA ARG A 497 -23.21 26.38 -26.01
C ARG A 497 -21.86 26.80 -26.53
N GLU A 498 -21.09 25.89 -27.07
CA GLU A 498 -19.80 26.17 -27.71
C GLU A 498 -19.83 25.76 -29.19
N VAL A 499 -19.47 26.68 -30.03
CA VAL A 499 -19.42 26.47 -31.48
C VAL A 499 -17.98 26.66 -31.96
N TYR A 500 -17.35 25.56 -32.35
CA TYR A 500 -16.06 25.61 -33.03
C TYR A 500 -16.25 25.65 -34.53
N LYS A 501 -15.84 26.76 -35.16
CA LYS A 501 -15.87 26.91 -36.59
C LYS A 501 -14.57 27.51 -37.11
N LYS A 502 -13.91 26.82 -38.03
CA LYS A 502 -12.69 27.30 -38.67
C LYS A 502 -12.78 27.01 -40.17
N GLN A 503 -12.57 28.03 -40.99
CA GLN A 503 -12.59 27.93 -42.44
C GLN A 503 -11.28 28.51 -42.98
N SER A 504 -10.48 27.70 -43.66
CA SER A 504 -9.20 28.07 -44.24
C SER A 504 -9.06 27.38 -45.58
N GLY A 505 -9.62 27.98 -46.66
CA GLY A 505 -9.40 27.58 -48.06
C GLY A 505 -9.42 26.07 -48.35
N GLY A 506 -10.59 25.42 -48.24
CA GLY A 506 -10.76 23.98 -48.43
C GLY A 506 -11.83 23.42 -47.47
N ARG A 507 -11.71 22.15 -47.07
CA ARG A 507 -12.58 21.51 -46.07
C ARG A 507 -12.48 22.28 -44.73
N GLY A 508 -13.61 22.82 -44.25
CA GLY A 508 -13.68 23.53 -42.98
C GLY A 508 -13.65 22.61 -41.77
N LYS A 509 -13.72 23.18 -40.59
CA LYS A 509 -13.86 22.49 -39.29
C LYS A 509 -15.11 23.03 -38.60
N PHE A 510 -16.00 22.17 -38.14
CA PHE A 510 -17.21 22.55 -37.44
C PHE A 510 -17.60 21.57 -36.36
N ALA A 511 -17.89 22.09 -35.17
CA ALA A 511 -18.54 21.34 -34.10
C ALA A 511 -19.37 22.31 -33.24
N ASP A 512 -20.55 21.90 -32.83
CA ASP A 512 -21.45 22.66 -32.00
C ASP A 512 -21.98 21.74 -30.90
N ILE A 513 -21.72 22.08 -29.65
CA ILE A 513 -22.12 21.32 -28.47
C ILE A 513 -22.80 22.23 -27.46
N ILE A 514 -23.84 21.70 -26.82
CA ILE A 514 -24.52 22.31 -25.68
C ILE A 514 -24.29 21.39 -24.47
N VAL A 515 -23.63 21.92 -23.47
CA VAL A 515 -23.23 21.14 -22.30
C VAL A 515 -23.66 21.81 -21.01
N ASN A 516 -23.98 20.98 -19.98
CA ASN A 516 -24.03 21.39 -18.60
C ASN A 516 -22.74 20.94 -17.92
N VAL A 517 -21.98 21.89 -17.39
CA VAL A 517 -20.72 21.63 -16.69
C VAL A 517 -20.86 22.05 -15.25
N GLY A 518 -20.63 21.14 -14.31
CA GLY A 518 -20.81 21.39 -12.89
C GLY A 518 -20.05 20.40 -11.98
N PRO A 519 -20.23 20.52 -10.68
CA PRO A 519 -19.72 19.54 -9.74
C PRO A 519 -20.30 18.15 -9.99
N VAL A 520 -19.56 17.11 -9.65
CA VAL A 520 -20.04 15.71 -9.69
C VAL A 520 -21.17 15.48 -8.68
N ASP A 521 -21.96 14.45 -8.92
CA ASP A 521 -23.02 14.04 -7.99
C ASP A 521 -22.41 13.45 -6.70
N ASP A 522 -23.15 13.54 -5.60
CA ASP A 522 -22.67 13.12 -4.27
C ASP A 522 -22.36 11.60 -4.20
N ASP A 523 -22.95 10.81 -5.08
CA ASP A 523 -22.75 9.38 -5.19
C ASP A 523 -21.63 8.97 -6.16
N PHE A 524 -21.02 9.93 -6.86
CA PHE A 524 -19.91 9.68 -7.76
C PHE A 524 -18.64 9.34 -6.96
N GLN A 525 -18.10 8.16 -7.20
CA GLN A 525 -16.91 7.69 -6.50
C GLN A 525 -15.63 8.05 -7.25
N GLY A 526 -14.71 8.68 -6.54
CA GLY A 526 -13.37 8.97 -7.00
C GLY A 526 -13.22 10.30 -7.77
N PRO A 527 -11.97 10.69 -8.08
CA PRO A 527 -11.69 11.83 -8.95
C PRO A 527 -12.00 11.49 -10.41
N GLY A 528 -12.27 12.49 -11.23
CA GLY A 528 -12.38 12.33 -12.66
C GLY A 528 -13.64 12.91 -13.28
N LEU A 529 -13.91 12.50 -14.51
CA LEU A 529 -15.02 13.00 -15.32
C LEU A 529 -16.26 12.10 -15.20
N GLN A 530 -17.33 12.68 -14.67
CA GLN A 530 -18.67 12.10 -14.77
C GLN A 530 -19.33 12.62 -16.06
N PHE A 531 -19.35 11.79 -17.11
CA PHE A 531 -19.90 12.17 -18.41
C PHE A 531 -21.27 11.53 -18.63
N ILE A 532 -22.25 12.37 -19.00
CA ILE A 532 -23.63 11.94 -19.27
C ILE A 532 -24.00 12.39 -20.68
N ASP A 533 -24.53 11.47 -21.49
CA ASP A 533 -25.07 11.73 -22.81
C ASP A 533 -26.61 11.81 -22.74
N GLU A 534 -27.16 12.99 -23.00
CA GLU A 534 -28.61 13.25 -23.10
C GLU A 534 -29.04 13.65 -24.49
N VAL A 535 -28.19 13.51 -25.52
CA VAL A 535 -28.48 13.93 -26.87
C VAL A 535 -29.64 13.11 -27.45
N LYS A 536 -30.66 13.81 -27.94
CA LYS A 536 -31.83 13.21 -28.58
C LYS A 536 -31.83 13.48 -30.08
N GLY A 537 -32.40 12.56 -30.87
CA GLY A 537 -32.62 12.75 -32.30
C GLY A 537 -31.38 12.66 -33.19
N GLY A 538 -30.19 12.33 -32.65
CA GLY A 538 -28.97 12.22 -33.46
C GLY A 538 -28.37 13.55 -33.92
N ASN A 539 -28.67 14.65 -33.24
CA ASN A 539 -28.16 15.98 -33.55
C ASN A 539 -26.64 16.04 -33.45
N VAL A 540 -26.06 15.30 -32.51
CA VAL A 540 -24.64 14.97 -32.47
C VAL A 540 -24.51 13.47 -32.81
N PRO A 541 -23.84 13.07 -33.88
CA PRO A 541 -23.62 11.69 -34.25
C PRO A 541 -22.93 10.90 -33.13
N LYS A 542 -23.35 9.66 -32.90
CA LYS A 542 -22.79 8.79 -31.83
C LYS A 542 -21.27 8.62 -31.92
N GLU A 543 -20.71 8.68 -33.12
CA GLU A 543 -19.26 8.58 -33.36
C GLU A 543 -18.46 9.76 -32.82
N PHE A 544 -19.09 10.94 -32.58
CA PHE A 544 -18.44 12.15 -32.07
C PHE A 544 -18.59 12.32 -30.53
N ILE A 545 -19.55 11.62 -29.91
CA ILE A 545 -19.76 11.70 -28.45
C ILE A 545 -18.52 11.24 -27.65
N PRO A 546 -17.84 10.15 -28.00
CA PRO A 546 -16.57 9.80 -27.34
C PRO A 546 -15.48 10.86 -27.49
N SER A 547 -15.48 11.61 -28.60
CA SER A 547 -14.53 12.72 -28.84
C SER A 547 -14.78 13.90 -27.91
N VAL A 548 -16.07 14.21 -27.63
CA VAL A 548 -16.43 15.21 -26.62
C VAL A 548 -15.96 14.78 -25.24
N GLN A 549 -16.23 13.54 -24.84
CA GLN A 549 -15.78 13.01 -23.56
C GLN A 549 -14.25 13.05 -23.44
N LYS A 550 -13.53 12.60 -24.45
CA LYS A 550 -12.07 12.65 -24.51
C LYS A 550 -11.56 14.09 -24.39
N GLY A 551 -12.17 15.03 -25.11
CA GLY A 551 -11.80 16.44 -25.05
C GLY A 551 -11.92 17.03 -23.65
N PHE A 552 -12.99 16.73 -22.91
CA PHE A 552 -13.12 17.14 -21.51
C PHE A 552 -12.09 16.46 -20.60
N THR A 553 -11.87 15.18 -20.77
CA THR A 553 -10.87 14.42 -19.98
C THR A 553 -9.46 14.99 -20.15
N GLU A 554 -9.06 15.32 -21.37
CA GLU A 554 -7.77 15.94 -21.65
C GLU A 554 -7.69 17.39 -21.13
N ALA A 555 -8.78 18.16 -21.23
CA ALA A 555 -8.84 19.53 -20.74
C ALA A 555 -8.72 19.62 -19.22
N MET A 556 -9.23 18.64 -18.48
CA MET A 556 -9.17 18.58 -17.00
C MET A 556 -7.73 18.50 -16.46
N LYS A 557 -6.76 18.12 -17.27
CA LYS A 557 -5.34 18.12 -16.86
C LYS A 557 -4.83 19.52 -16.53
N ASN A 558 -5.48 20.56 -17.05
CA ASN A 558 -5.12 21.96 -16.82
C ASN A 558 -6.36 22.76 -16.38
N GLY A 559 -6.34 23.23 -15.15
CA GLY A 559 -7.41 24.07 -14.60
C GLY A 559 -7.38 25.52 -15.13
N VAL A 560 -8.42 26.26 -14.81
CA VAL A 560 -8.65 27.63 -15.32
C VAL A 560 -8.08 28.73 -14.42
N LEU A 561 -7.72 28.41 -13.16
CA LEU A 561 -7.16 29.36 -12.19
C LEU A 561 -5.64 29.49 -12.34
N GLY A 562 -4.93 28.42 -12.08
CA GLY A 562 -3.47 28.37 -12.08
C GLY A 562 -2.89 27.26 -12.95
N GLY A 563 -3.73 26.59 -13.74
CA GLY A 563 -3.32 25.45 -14.54
C GLY A 563 -3.16 24.14 -13.74
N PHE A 564 -3.64 24.12 -12.50
CA PHE A 564 -3.63 22.90 -11.69
C PHE A 564 -4.69 21.91 -12.17
N PRO A 565 -4.49 20.60 -12.05
CA PRO A 565 -5.46 19.61 -12.51
C PRO A 565 -6.84 19.82 -11.86
N MET A 566 -7.91 19.68 -12.65
CA MET A 566 -9.28 19.64 -12.13
C MET A 566 -9.51 18.31 -11.41
N ASP A 567 -9.96 18.36 -10.16
CA ASP A 567 -10.15 17.16 -9.35
C ASP A 567 -11.27 16.28 -9.89
N SER A 568 -12.45 16.85 -10.07
CA SER A 568 -13.61 16.16 -10.61
C SER A 568 -14.53 17.11 -11.36
N LEU A 569 -15.26 16.60 -12.32
CA LEU A 569 -16.14 17.38 -13.19
C LEU A 569 -17.30 16.54 -13.68
N LYS A 570 -18.53 17.07 -13.59
CA LYS A 570 -19.70 16.51 -14.26
C LYS A 570 -19.95 17.27 -15.54
N VAL A 571 -20.04 16.55 -16.65
CA VAL A 571 -20.41 17.09 -17.95
C VAL A 571 -21.59 16.32 -18.50
N THR A 572 -22.68 17.01 -18.74
CA THR A 572 -23.85 16.47 -19.45
C THR A 572 -23.90 17.08 -20.84
N LEU A 573 -23.73 16.26 -21.88
CA LEU A 573 -23.92 16.67 -23.26
C LEU A 573 -25.43 16.65 -23.56
N VAL A 574 -26.01 17.84 -23.63
CA VAL A 574 -27.45 18.00 -23.74
C VAL A 574 -27.90 17.95 -25.20
N ASP A 575 -27.20 18.65 -26.06
CA ASP A 575 -27.54 18.78 -27.50
C ASP A 575 -26.34 19.31 -28.31
N GLY A 576 -26.52 19.50 -29.58
CA GLY A 576 -25.53 20.09 -30.47
C GLY A 576 -25.93 20.03 -31.92
N SER A 577 -24.97 20.28 -32.79
CA SER A 577 -25.16 20.10 -34.24
C SER A 577 -23.83 19.75 -34.92
N PHE A 578 -23.95 19.17 -36.10
CA PHE A 578 -22.80 18.85 -36.94
C PHE A 578 -22.99 19.29 -38.37
N HIS A 579 -21.90 19.41 -39.11
CA HIS A 579 -21.91 19.68 -40.54
C HIS A 579 -21.42 18.44 -41.31
N PRO A 580 -22.17 17.92 -42.30
CA PRO A 580 -21.85 16.66 -42.97
C PRO A 580 -20.44 16.57 -43.58
N VAL A 581 -19.85 17.70 -43.95
CA VAL A 581 -18.52 17.76 -44.60
C VAL A 581 -17.42 18.22 -43.64
N ASP A 582 -17.74 19.21 -42.77
CA ASP A 582 -16.75 19.94 -41.97
C ASP A 582 -16.62 19.43 -40.54
N SER A 583 -17.47 18.49 -40.12
CA SER A 583 -17.38 17.88 -38.80
C SER A 583 -16.47 16.64 -38.82
N ASP A 584 -15.61 16.55 -37.83
CA ASP A 584 -14.77 15.39 -37.54
C ASP A 584 -14.54 15.27 -36.03
N GLN A 585 -13.92 14.16 -35.61
CA GLN A 585 -13.61 13.86 -34.20
C GLN A 585 -12.79 14.98 -33.57
N LEU A 586 -11.76 15.46 -34.26
CA LEU A 586 -10.89 16.53 -33.77
C LEU A 586 -11.63 17.83 -33.50
N SER A 587 -12.61 18.18 -34.39
CA SER A 587 -13.42 19.38 -34.20
C SER A 587 -14.23 19.33 -32.91
N PHE A 588 -14.80 18.18 -32.57
CA PHE A 588 -15.54 17.97 -31.33
C PHE A 588 -14.62 17.93 -30.10
N GLU A 589 -13.40 17.36 -30.20
CA GLU A 589 -12.39 17.44 -29.12
C GLU A 589 -12.01 18.90 -28.81
N ILE A 590 -11.79 19.74 -29.87
CA ILE A 590 -11.46 21.15 -29.69
C ILE A 590 -12.65 21.93 -29.12
N ALA A 591 -13.87 21.66 -29.59
CA ALA A 591 -15.06 22.28 -29.03
C ALA A 591 -15.23 21.95 -27.54
N ALA A 592 -14.98 20.72 -27.17
CA ALA A 592 -15.00 20.29 -25.77
C ALA A 592 -13.95 21.01 -24.91
N HIS A 593 -12.72 21.19 -25.42
CA HIS A 593 -11.68 21.98 -24.73
C HIS A 593 -12.08 23.44 -24.52
N GLN A 594 -12.68 24.05 -25.52
CA GLN A 594 -13.15 25.43 -25.42
C GLN A 594 -14.33 25.56 -24.46
N ALA A 595 -15.29 24.64 -24.55
CA ALA A 595 -16.43 24.59 -23.65
C ALA A 595 -15.98 24.41 -22.19
N TYR A 596 -15.03 23.51 -21.91
CA TYR A 596 -14.43 23.34 -20.60
C TYR A 596 -13.87 24.67 -20.06
N LYS A 597 -13.00 25.32 -20.82
CA LYS A 597 -12.36 26.56 -20.41
C LYS A 597 -13.38 27.67 -20.11
N ASN A 598 -14.36 27.84 -20.99
CA ASN A 598 -15.37 28.88 -20.86
C ASN A 598 -16.38 28.61 -19.75
N ALA A 599 -16.80 27.36 -19.58
CA ALA A 599 -17.74 26.96 -18.53
C ALA A 599 -17.10 26.98 -17.13
N CYS A 600 -15.91 26.41 -16.98
CA CYS A 600 -15.23 26.38 -15.70
C CYS A 600 -14.88 27.78 -15.18
N ALA A 601 -14.51 28.73 -16.06
CA ALA A 601 -14.27 30.12 -15.67
C ALA A 601 -15.53 30.79 -15.08
N GLN A 602 -16.73 30.41 -15.53
CA GLN A 602 -18.02 30.94 -15.06
C GLN A 602 -18.59 30.16 -13.87
N ALA A 603 -18.10 28.95 -13.64
CA ALA A 603 -18.63 28.01 -12.64
C ALA A 603 -18.11 28.24 -11.20
N LYS A 604 -17.59 29.44 -10.92
CA LYS A 604 -16.92 29.78 -9.65
C LYS A 604 -15.84 28.75 -9.28
N PRO A 605 -14.72 28.75 -9.99
CA PRO A 605 -13.63 27.85 -9.72
C PRO A 605 -12.99 28.15 -8.35
N VAL A 606 -12.54 27.12 -7.65
CA VAL A 606 -11.86 27.20 -6.37
C VAL A 606 -10.55 26.42 -6.43
N LEU A 607 -9.53 26.93 -5.72
CA LEU A 607 -8.28 26.23 -5.54
C LEU A 607 -8.42 25.22 -4.39
N MET A 608 -7.91 24.03 -4.58
CA MET A 608 -7.96 22.92 -3.63
C MET A 608 -6.55 22.60 -3.15
N GLU A 609 -6.37 22.47 -1.83
CA GLU A 609 -5.11 22.07 -1.23
C GLU A 609 -5.20 20.68 -0.59
N PRO A 610 -4.11 19.90 -0.56
CA PRO A 610 -4.10 18.61 0.12
C PRO A 610 -4.17 18.82 1.63
N ILE A 611 -5.11 18.12 2.26
CA ILE A 611 -5.29 18.06 3.71
C ILE A 611 -4.73 16.72 4.19
N MET A 612 -3.91 16.80 5.23
CA MET A 612 -3.25 15.66 5.84
C MET A 612 -3.92 15.33 7.18
N LYS A 613 -4.16 14.06 7.41
CA LYS A 613 -4.50 13.54 8.72
C LYS A 613 -3.22 13.44 9.54
N LEU A 614 -3.14 14.24 10.60
CA LEU A 614 -2.00 14.29 11.51
C LEU A 614 -2.39 13.67 12.85
N GLU A 615 -1.52 12.83 13.36
CA GLU A 615 -1.61 12.25 14.70
C GLU A 615 -0.30 12.52 15.44
N VAL A 616 -0.40 13.16 16.59
CA VAL A 616 0.76 13.53 17.43
C VAL A 616 0.62 12.89 18.79
N THR A 617 1.57 12.04 19.14
CA THR A 617 1.69 11.50 20.49
C THR A 617 2.69 12.36 21.26
N THR A 618 2.24 13.01 22.31
CA THR A 618 3.01 14.00 23.09
C THR A 618 2.83 13.84 24.60
N PRO A 619 3.82 14.20 25.43
CA PRO A 619 3.60 14.34 26.86
C PRO A 619 2.48 15.35 27.15
N GLU A 620 1.73 15.12 28.24
CA GLU A 620 0.60 15.99 28.62
C GLU A 620 1.03 17.45 28.80
N GLU A 621 2.19 17.68 29.37
CA GLU A 621 2.77 19.03 29.60
C GLU A 621 3.02 19.83 28.30
N SER A 622 3.29 19.17 27.19
CA SER A 622 3.55 19.80 25.89
C SER A 622 2.30 19.90 25.00
N MET A 623 1.20 19.30 25.39
CA MET A 623 -0.04 19.23 24.58
C MET A 623 -0.56 20.61 24.18
N GLY A 624 -0.56 21.56 25.10
CA GLY A 624 -1.03 22.93 24.83
C GLY A 624 -0.20 23.66 23.78
N ASP A 625 1.11 23.50 23.82
CA ASP A 625 2.03 24.10 22.84
C ASP A 625 1.90 23.42 21.46
N VAL A 626 1.72 22.11 21.42
CA VAL A 626 1.44 21.36 20.19
C VAL A 626 0.16 21.83 19.51
N ILE A 627 -0.93 21.94 20.27
CA ILE A 627 -2.22 22.44 19.76
C ILE A 627 -2.09 23.91 19.30
N GLY A 628 -1.38 24.73 20.06
CA GLY A 628 -1.11 26.12 19.70
C GLY A 628 -0.34 26.26 18.39
N ASP A 629 0.64 25.41 18.14
CA ASP A 629 1.40 25.37 16.87
C ASP A 629 0.52 24.88 15.71
N LEU A 630 -0.29 23.82 15.92
CA LEU A 630 -1.22 23.33 14.90
C LEU A 630 -2.26 24.38 14.47
N ASN A 631 -2.79 25.13 15.42
CA ASN A 631 -3.72 26.23 15.14
C ASN A 631 -3.05 27.35 14.30
N LYS A 632 -1.77 27.68 14.56
CA LYS A 632 -1.01 28.62 13.75
C LYS A 632 -0.82 28.12 12.31
N ARG A 633 -0.77 26.80 12.12
CA ARG A 633 -0.62 26.14 10.83
C ARG A 633 -1.99 25.85 10.15
N ARG A 634 -3.05 26.53 10.54
CA ARG A 634 -4.41 26.33 10.01
C ARG A 634 -4.95 24.92 10.24
N GLY A 635 -4.37 24.17 11.19
CA GLY A 635 -4.84 22.83 11.53
C GLY A 635 -6.16 22.86 12.30
N GLN A 636 -6.98 21.86 12.07
CA GLN A 636 -8.24 21.64 12.81
C GLN A 636 -8.08 20.41 13.69
N VAL A 637 -8.04 20.63 15.01
CA VAL A 637 -7.97 19.52 15.97
C VAL A 637 -9.33 18.85 16.04
N GLU A 638 -9.40 17.57 15.69
CA GLU A 638 -10.64 16.77 15.68
C GLU A 638 -10.86 16.02 16.97
N GLY A 639 -9.80 15.61 17.65
CA GLY A 639 -9.88 14.82 18.86
C GLY A 639 -8.60 14.80 19.67
N MET A 640 -8.76 14.48 20.93
CA MET A 640 -7.67 14.29 21.88
C MET A 640 -7.98 13.05 22.71
N ASP A 641 -7.10 12.07 22.65
CA ASP A 641 -7.19 10.85 23.43
C ASP A 641 -6.01 10.74 24.40
N THR A 642 -6.16 9.95 25.42
CA THR A 642 -5.07 9.60 26.33
C THR A 642 -4.63 8.19 26.04
N THR A 643 -3.35 8.01 25.70
CA THR A 643 -2.79 6.68 25.54
C THR A 643 -2.68 5.98 26.91
N ARG A 644 -2.64 4.67 26.94
CA ARG A 644 -2.50 3.90 28.19
C ARG A 644 -1.18 4.19 28.93
N SER A 645 -0.17 4.62 28.19
CA SER A 645 1.11 5.08 28.77
C SER A 645 1.02 6.48 29.43
N GLY A 646 -0.15 7.13 29.39
CA GLY A 646 -0.36 8.47 29.94
C GLY A 646 0.04 9.61 28.99
N ALA A 647 0.53 9.29 27.79
CA ALA A 647 0.78 10.29 26.76
C ALA A 647 -0.53 10.78 26.12
N ARG A 648 -0.55 11.96 25.55
CA ARG A 648 -1.69 12.53 24.83
C ARG A 648 -1.57 12.28 23.33
N LEU A 649 -2.64 11.76 22.72
CA LEU A 649 -2.76 11.62 21.28
C LEU A 649 -3.64 12.76 20.76
N VAL A 650 -3.05 13.65 19.96
CA VAL A 650 -3.75 14.76 19.29
C VAL A 650 -3.99 14.36 17.84
N LYS A 651 -5.25 14.35 17.41
CA LYS A 651 -5.68 14.09 16.04
C LYS A 651 -6.10 15.40 15.40
N ALA A 652 -5.56 15.71 14.23
CA ALA A 652 -5.87 16.96 13.53
C ALA A 652 -5.86 16.78 12.01
N MET A 653 -6.67 17.59 11.32
CA MET A 653 -6.58 17.80 9.88
C MET A 653 -5.78 19.06 9.61
N VAL A 654 -4.72 18.95 8.81
CA VAL A 654 -3.76 20.03 8.57
C VAL A 654 -3.48 20.20 7.08
N PRO A 655 -3.39 21.44 6.56
CA PRO A 655 -2.99 21.66 5.17
C PRO A 655 -1.49 21.39 5.00
N LEU A 656 -1.14 20.60 3.99
CA LEU A 656 0.25 20.20 3.74
C LEU A 656 1.19 21.39 3.57
N GLY A 657 0.73 22.47 2.95
CA GLY A 657 1.53 23.68 2.72
C GLY A 657 2.08 24.33 4.00
N GLU A 658 1.41 24.15 5.12
CA GLU A 658 1.82 24.68 6.43
C GLU A 658 2.70 23.69 7.23
N MET A 659 2.87 22.48 6.73
CA MET A 659 3.52 21.39 7.48
C MET A 659 5.00 21.18 7.17
N PHE A 660 5.55 21.94 6.21
CA PHE A 660 6.99 21.86 5.94
C PHE A 660 7.80 22.24 7.17
N GLY A 661 8.77 21.38 7.52
CA GLY A 661 9.59 21.54 8.71
C GLY A 661 8.89 21.29 10.04
N TYR A 662 7.64 20.78 10.04
CA TYR A 662 6.87 20.52 11.26
C TYR A 662 7.55 19.56 12.23
N VAL A 663 8.17 18.48 11.74
CA VAL A 663 8.87 17.50 12.60
C VAL A 663 9.96 18.17 13.43
N THR A 664 10.71 19.13 12.85
CA THR A 664 11.73 19.88 13.57
C THR A 664 11.11 20.81 14.62
N ALA A 665 10.02 21.51 14.26
CA ALA A 665 9.29 22.36 15.20
C ALA A 665 8.72 21.54 16.37
N LEU A 666 8.10 20.39 16.08
CA LEU A 666 7.57 19.49 17.09
C LEU A 666 8.64 18.98 18.07
N ARG A 667 9.81 18.58 17.55
CA ARG A 667 10.95 18.18 18.38
C ARG A 667 11.42 19.31 19.30
N THR A 668 11.44 20.53 18.80
CA THR A 668 11.81 21.72 19.60
C THR A 668 10.80 21.97 20.71
N ILE A 669 9.50 21.98 20.40
CA ILE A 669 8.41 22.22 21.35
C ILE A 669 8.39 21.17 22.46
N THR A 670 8.63 19.90 22.11
CA THR A 670 8.48 18.77 23.02
C THR A 670 9.80 18.21 23.55
N SER A 671 10.91 18.89 23.30
CA SER A 671 12.27 18.43 23.66
C SER A 671 12.56 17.00 23.13
N GLY A 672 12.09 16.70 21.92
CA GLY A 672 12.26 15.41 21.24
C GLY A 672 11.39 14.27 21.76
N ARG A 673 10.44 14.54 22.68
CA ARG A 673 9.61 13.49 23.32
C ARG A 673 8.30 13.19 22.61
N ALA A 674 7.92 13.96 21.59
CA ALA A 674 6.74 13.68 20.78
C ALA A 674 7.10 12.97 19.49
N THR A 675 6.16 12.15 19.04
CA THR A 675 6.18 11.52 17.72
C THR A 675 4.98 11.98 16.92
N SER A 676 5.10 12.03 15.60
CA SER A 676 4.00 12.40 14.72
C SER A 676 3.94 11.46 13.51
N SER A 677 2.72 11.21 13.06
CA SER A 677 2.41 10.53 11.80
C SER A 677 1.48 11.41 10.99
N MET A 678 1.77 11.58 9.70
CA MET A 678 1.00 12.42 8.80
C MET A 678 0.71 11.66 7.53
N THR A 679 -0.57 11.51 7.18
CA THR A 679 -1.05 10.80 5.99
C THR A 679 -1.95 11.70 5.17
N TYR A 680 -1.89 11.55 3.83
CA TYR A 680 -2.85 12.24 2.97
C TYR A 680 -4.27 11.73 3.22
N ASP A 681 -5.23 12.66 3.33
CA ASP A 681 -6.64 12.34 3.52
C ASP A 681 -7.45 12.77 2.27
N HIS A 682 -7.54 14.06 2.00
CA HIS A 682 -8.31 14.59 0.87
C HIS A 682 -7.79 15.97 0.43
N HIS A 683 -8.33 16.49 -0.68
CA HIS A 683 -8.19 17.90 -1.05
C HIS A 683 -9.40 18.71 -0.57
N ALA A 684 -9.15 19.90 -0.04
CA ALA A 684 -10.18 20.83 0.41
C ALA A 684 -9.98 22.23 -0.16
N PRO A 685 -11.07 23.04 -0.34
CA PRO A 685 -10.96 24.41 -0.82
C PRO A 685 -10.12 25.27 0.12
N VAL A 686 -9.22 26.06 -0.42
CA VAL A 686 -8.46 27.07 0.33
C VAL A 686 -9.28 28.35 0.51
N SER A 687 -8.93 29.14 1.54
CA SER A 687 -9.51 30.47 1.70
C SER A 687 -9.12 31.40 0.55
N ALA A 688 -9.96 32.40 0.24
CA ALA A 688 -9.72 33.34 -0.85
C ALA A 688 -8.37 34.08 -0.73
N ASN A 689 -7.91 34.38 0.49
CA ASN A 689 -6.62 35.03 0.70
C ASN A 689 -5.44 34.13 0.32
N VAL A 690 -5.47 32.87 0.77
CA VAL A 690 -4.44 31.89 0.43
C VAL A 690 -4.46 31.57 -1.07
N ALA A 691 -5.65 31.46 -1.67
CA ALA A 691 -5.78 31.26 -3.10
C ALA A 691 -5.15 32.40 -3.90
N LYS A 692 -5.35 33.66 -3.49
CA LYS A 692 -4.73 34.83 -4.13
C LYS A 692 -3.23 34.83 -4.04
N GLU A 693 -2.67 34.48 -2.88
CA GLU A 693 -1.22 34.36 -2.70
C GLU A 693 -0.64 33.31 -3.66
N VAL A 694 -1.18 32.09 -3.63
CA VAL A 694 -0.73 30.98 -4.48
C VAL A 694 -0.85 31.34 -5.96
N LEU A 695 -2.00 31.88 -6.39
CA LEU A 695 -2.23 32.25 -7.79
C LEU A 695 -1.35 33.40 -8.25
N THR A 696 -0.98 34.33 -7.35
CA THR A 696 -0.04 35.40 -7.66
C THR A 696 1.36 34.84 -7.91
N GLU A 697 1.79 33.89 -7.11
CA GLU A 697 3.09 33.22 -7.27
C GLU A 697 3.21 32.44 -8.57
N CYS A 698 2.13 31.78 -9.03
CA CYS A 698 2.13 31.02 -10.27
C CYS A 698 1.59 31.76 -11.51
N ASN A 699 1.42 33.10 -11.43
CA ASN A 699 0.80 33.94 -12.49
C ASN A 699 -0.58 33.47 -12.94
N GLY A 700 -1.37 32.91 -12.00
CA GLY A 700 -2.71 32.42 -12.25
C GLY A 700 -3.78 33.54 -12.33
N ARG A 701 -5.02 33.11 -12.55
CA ARG A 701 -6.20 33.99 -12.73
C ARG A 701 -6.78 34.41 -11.37
N VAL A 702 -6.13 35.35 -10.70
CA VAL A 702 -6.60 35.94 -9.42
C VAL A 702 -7.97 36.62 -9.56
N ASP A 703 -8.31 37.05 -10.74
CA ASP A 703 -9.60 37.72 -11.07
C ASP A 703 -10.80 36.76 -10.97
N LEU A 704 -10.60 35.47 -10.95
CA LEU A 704 -11.69 34.49 -10.88
C LEU A 704 -11.99 34.00 -9.44
N VAL A 705 -11.20 34.42 -8.42
CA VAL A 705 -11.31 34.00 -7.01
C VAL A 705 -12.09 34.97 -6.15
#